data_7bc4e131828f053eff9363010e7f12ef
#
_entry.id   7bc4e131828f053eff9363010e7f12ef
#
_cell.length_a   1.000
_cell.length_b   1.000
_cell.length_c   1.000
_cell.angle_alpha   90.00
_cell.angle_beta   90.00
_cell.angle_gamma   90.00
#
_symmetry.space_group_name_H-M   'P 1'
#
loop_
_entity.id
_entity.type
_entity.pdbx_description
1 polymer ?
#
loop_
_entity_poly.entity_id
_entity_poly.type
_entity_poly.pdbx_seq_one_letter_code
_entity_poly.pdbx_strand_id
1 'polypeptide(L)'
;IRRQRQMCIRDRIIGLTSDSTSLRDLRTLADWTIRPRLLSIGGVAQVTVIGGEMKEYQILLDLPRMKQYGVTLDEVLNAAREMNRNANGGILYEYGNEYIVRGAVATTDVDAIAKAVVKRVDGVPVLMGDVAEVKIGDKAPKLGTASVRANPAVLLTVTKQPNTSTLDLTEKLLSSMDELQKNMPADVTVSTDIFRQSHFIESSINNVQKSLYEGAIFVVIVLFFFLMNVRTTLISLVALPLSLLFSILALHFMGLTINTMSLGGMAIAIGSLVDDAIVDVENVYKHLRENRLLPPGQRKPIVEVVFEASREVRMPILNSTLIIIVTFIPLFFLTGMEGRMLVPLGIAFIVALFASTVVALTLTPVLCSYLLGKGKTDKDISREPFVARTLKKYYGQALEWALRHRTGVLGGTIALFAAAMITFFTLGRSFLPPFNEGSFTINVSTLPGISLEESDNIGRRAEELLLEVPEIQTVARKTGRAELDEHALGVNTSEIEAPFVLGDRSHAEVVADVRKKLSVIPGVNIEIGQPISHRIDAMLSGTQARIAIKLFGDDLNRMFMLGNQIKKNISAIDGVVDLNVEQQIERPQLKITPRREMLARYGVSLSEFAEFIDVALAGEVVSQVYEGSRTFDLTVKVKDDERSSAAKIGDLMVDTQDGKVPLSYLAEIKSATGPNTINRENVKRKIVISANVSDRDLRSVVDDIRERIDETVVLPEGYFIEYGGQFESEAAASRTLSFVSLFSLLVVFLLLYNQFRSVSQSAVILLNLPLALIGGVFILRFTTGEISIPAIIGFISLFGIATRNGMLLVSHYNTMLSEGNSLHDTILRGSLDRLNPILMTALTSALALIPLALGGDLPGNEIQSPMAKVILGGLITSTFLNAFVVPVVYWIMNRKKENR
;
A
#
# COMPACT_ATOMS: atom_id res chain seq x y z
N ILE A 1 -11.26 -20.67 -13.45
CA ILE A 1 -11.34 -19.26 -13.02
C ILE A 1 -10.79 -19.23 -11.60
N ARG A 2 -9.49 -18.96 -11.44
CA ARG A 2 -8.95 -18.61 -10.13
C ARG A 2 -9.60 -17.28 -9.74
N ARG A 3 -10.58 -17.32 -8.84
CA ARG A 3 -10.94 -16.14 -8.06
C ARG A 3 -9.64 -15.72 -7.36
N GLN A 4 -8.99 -14.67 -7.83
CA GLN A 4 -8.00 -13.98 -7.04
C GLN A 4 -8.72 -13.65 -5.74
N ARG A 5 -8.27 -14.23 -4.63
CA ARG A 5 -8.71 -13.82 -3.30
C ARG A 5 -8.30 -12.33 -3.21
N GLN A 6 -9.27 -11.46 -3.37
CA GLN A 6 -9.07 -10.05 -3.11
C GLN A 6 -8.77 -9.98 -1.62
N MET A 7 -7.55 -9.59 -1.27
CA MET A 7 -7.16 -9.44 0.12
C MET A 7 -8.14 -8.49 0.81
N CYS A 8 -8.81 -8.98 1.85
CA CYS A 8 -9.58 -8.14 2.74
C CYS A 8 -8.65 -7.09 3.35
N ILE A 9 -8.96 -5.82 3.14
CA ILE A 9 -8.14 -4.72 3.64
C ILE A 9 -8.54 -4.47 5.10
N ARG A 10 -7.58 -4.55 6.02
CA ARG A 10 -7.76 -4.18 7.43
C ARG A 10 -8.16 -2.71 7.47
N ASP A 11 -9.33 -2.43 8.03
CA ASP A 11 -9.86 -1.07 8.14
C ASP A 11 -9.54 -0.47 9.51
N ARG A 12 -9.72 -1.25 10.57
CA ARG A 12 -9.58 -0.79 11.93
C ARG A 12 -9.22 -1.90 12.93
N ILE A 13 -8.50 -1.51 13.98
CA ILE A 13 -8.30 -2.32 15.18
C ILE A 13 -8.99 -1.59 16.35
N ILE A 14 -9.81 -2.32 17.08
CA ILE A 14 -10.55 -1.86 18.25
C ILE A 14 -10.09 -2.67 19.45
N GLY A 15 -9.68 -2.00 20.53
CA GLY A 15 -9.26 -2.63 21.77
C GLY A 15 -10.31 -2.50 22.87
N LEU A 16 -10.52 -3.57 23.62
CA LEU A 16 -11.35 -3.59 24.82
C LEU A 16 -10.47 -3.88 26.02
N THR A 17 -10.49 -2.99 26.99
CA THR A 17 -9.80 -3.14 28.29
C THR A 17 -10.77 -2.87 29.43
N SER A 18 -10.52 -3.46 30.58
CA SER A 18 -11.28 -3.20 31.80
C SER A 18 -10.41 -3.49 33.02
N ASP A 19 -10.67 -2.78 34.12
CA ASP A 19 -9.99 -2.98 35.40
C ASP A 19 -10.74 -4.00 36.29
N SER A 20 -12.03 -4.24 36.07
CA SER A 20 -12.88 -5.11 36.92
C SER A 20 -13.56 -6.23 36.17
N THR A 21 -13.94 -6.04 34.89
CA THR A 21 -14.57 -7.11 34.09
C THR A 21 -13.51 -8.14 33.68
N SER A 22 -13.83 -9.42 33.89
CA SER A 22 -12.90 -10.52 33.57
C SER A 22 -12.58 -10.59 32.08
N LEU A 23 -11.40 -11.10 31.70
CA LEU A 23 -11.02 -11.34 30.31
C LEU A 23 -11.99 -12.27 29.57
N ARG A 24 -12.64 -13.18 30.28
CA ARG A 24 -13.71 -14.08 29.78
C ARG A 24 -14.97 -13.30 29.41
N ASP A 25 -15.39 -12.40 30.29
CA ASP A 25 -16.58 -11.57 30.03
C ASP A 25 -16.34 -10.54 28.96
N LEU A 26 -15.14 -9.93 28.92
CA LEU A 26 -14.72 -9.05 27.81
C LEU A 26 -14.73 -9.80 26.48
N ARG A 27 -14.23 -11.04 26.45
CA ARG A 27 -14.24 -11.86 25.24
C ARG A 27 -15.67 -12.22 24.84
N THR A 28 -16.50 -12.58 25.78
CA THR A 28 -17.94 -12.88 25.56
C THR A 28 -18.66 -11.64 24.98
N LEU A 29 -18.39 -10.46 25.52
CA LEU A 29 -18.93 -9.18 25.02
C LEU A 29 -18.48 -8.93 23.59
N ALA A 30 -17.19 -9.16 23.29
CA ALA A 30 -16.63 -8.99 21.95
C ALA A 30 -17.27 -9.94 20.93
N ASP A 31 -17.36 -11.25 21.25
CA ASP A 31 -17.84 -12.26 20.30
C ASP A 31 -19.36 -12.20 20.08
N TRP A 32 -20.15 -11.92 21.14
CA TRP A 32 -21.60 -12.03 21.08
C TRP A 32 -22.37 -10.71 21.01
N THR A 33 -21.73 -9.59 21.31
CA THR A 33 -22.41 -8.28 21.26
C THR A 33 -21.76 -7.38 20.19
N ILE A 34 -20.45 -7.19 20.27
CA ILE A 34 -19.77 -6.21 19.38
C ILE A 34 -19.60 -6.78 17.98
N ARG A 35 -19.04 -7.99 17.86
CA ARG A 35 -18.77 -8.61 16.56
C ARG A 35 -20.02 -8.76 15.68
N PRO A 36 -21.18 -9.27 16.16
CA PRO A 36 -22.39 -9.36 15.35
C PRO A 36 -22.91 -8.00 14.89
N ARG A 37 -22.83 -7.00 15.76
CA ARG A 37 -23.22 -5.62 15.42
C ARG A 37 -22.36 -5.03 14.34
N LEU A 38 -21.04 -5.19 14.42
CA LEU A 38 -20.11 -4.71 13.40
C LEU A 38 -20.29 -5.46 12.08
N LEU A 39 -20.52 -6.78 12.11
CA LEU A 39 -20.80 -7.59 10.91
C LEU A 39 -22.10 -7.19 10.20
N SER A 40 -23.09 -6.62 10.92
CA SER A 40 -24.33 -6.13 10.32
C SER A 40 -24.16 -4.83 9.51
N ILE A 41 -23.01 -4.16 9.62
CA ILE A 41 -22.71 -2.92 8.88
C ILE A 41 -22.35 -3.28 7.44
N GLY A 42 -23.09 -2.72 6.47
CA GLY A 42 -22.79 -2.94 5.06
C GLY A 42 -21.40 -2.44 4.69
N GLY A 43 -20.61 -3.34 4.09
CA GLY A 43 -19.21 -3.07 3.73
C GLY A 43 -18.18 -3.75 4.62
N VAL A 44 -18.56 -4.28 5.79
CA VAL A 44 -17.70 -5.13 6.61
C VAL A 44 -17.66 -6.54 5.99
N ALA A 45 -16.45 -7.06 5.78
CA ALA A 45 -16.23 -8.42 5.28
C ALA A 45 -16.12 -9.42 6.43
N GLN A 46 -15.34 -9.06 7.45
CA GLN A 46 -15.02 -9.93 8.58
C GLN A 46 -14.66 -9.10 9.80
N VAL A 47 -14.93 -9.68 10.97
CA VAL A 47 -14.43 -9.18 12.27
C VAL A 47 -13.80 -10.35 12.98
N THR A 48 -12.48 -10.28 13.20
CA THR A 48 -11.73 -11.27 13.97
C THR A 48 -11.50 -10.78 15.39
N VAL A 49 -11.59 -11.68 16.35
CA VAL A 49 -11.41 -11.37 17.77
C VAL A 49 -10.22 -12.17 18.29
N ILE A 50 -9.27 -11.50 18.93
CA ILE A 50 -8.09 -12.12 19.56
C ILE A 50 -7.91 -11.60 20.98
N GLY A 51 -7.35 -12.43 21.84
CA GLY A 51 -7.20 -12.12 23.27
C GLY A 51 -8.43 -12.49 24.09
N GLY A 52 -8.35 -12.23 25.37
CA GLY A 52 -9.35 -12.68 26.32
C GLY A 52 -9.38 -14.22 26.50
N GLU A 53 -10.41 -14.71 27.17
CA GLU A 53 -10.62 -16.12 27.47
C GLU A 53 -11.99 -16.57 26.92
N MET A 54 -11.98 -17.60 26.07
CA MET A 54 -13.22 -18.12 25.50
C MET A 54 -13.93 -19.01 26.48
N LYS A 55 -15.15 -18.64 26.85
CA LYS A 55 -15.99 -19.39 27.76
C LYS A 55 -16.40 -20.73 27.15
N GLU A 56 -16.20 -21.83 27.87
CA GLU A 56 -16.78 -23.15 27.57
C GLU A 56 -17.30 -23.84 28.81
N TYR A 57 -18.25 -24.74 28.64
CA TYR A 57 -18.66 -25.68 29.67
C TYR A 57 -17.79 -26.92 29.57
N GLN A 58 -17.19 -27.31 30.67
CA GLN A 58 -16.21 -28.40 30.73
C GLN A 58 -16.69 -29.54 31.60
N ILE A 59 -16.60 -30.75 31.07
CA ILE A 59 -16.73 -32.01 31.79
C ILE A 59 -15.32 -32.58 31.89
N LEU A 60 -14.69 -32.41 33.05
CA LEU A 60 -13.32 -32.84 33.30
C LEU A 60 -13.33 -34.25 33.88
N LEU A 61 -12.98 -35.23 33.07
CA LEU A 61 -12.97 -36.65 33.43
C LEU A 61 -12.02 -36.93 34.59
N ASP A 62 -12.47 -37.74 35.55
CA ASP A 62 -11.67 -38.32 36.62
C ASP A 62 -11.50 -39.82 36.32
N LEU A 63 -10.43 -40.17 35.62
CA LEU A 63 -10.18 -41.54 35.16
C LEU A 63 -10.12 -42.58 36.31
N PRO A 64 -9.51 -42.27 37.47
CA PRO A 64 -9.58 -43.15 38.66
C PRO A 64 -11.01 -43.43 39.12
N ARG A 65 -11.88 -42.42 39.21
CA ARG A 65 -13.30 -42.60 39.61
C ARG A 65 -14.07 -43.37 38.55
N MET A 66 -13.86 -43.08 37.25
CA MET A 66 -14.45 -43.86 36.16
C MET A 66 -14.08 -45.34 36.28
N LYS A 67 -12.84 -45.66 36.64
CA LYS A 67 -12.41 -47.04 36.90
C LYS A 67 -13.15 -47.66 38.09
N GLN A 68 -13.31 -46.92 39.18
CA GLN A 68 -13.99 -47.38 40.38
C GLN A 68 -15.46 -47.72 40.10
N TYR A 69 -16.17 -46.89 39.34
CA TYR A 69 -17.56 -47.08 38.95
C TYR A 69 -17.78 -47.98 37.73
N GLY A 70 -16.72 -48.44 37.09
CA GLY A 70 -16.77 -49.24 35.87
C GLY A 70 -17.42 -48.53 34.69
N VAL A 71 -17.22 -47.19 34.60
CA VAL A 71 -17.76 -46.32 33.52
C VAL A 71 -16.75 -46.19 32.42
N THR A 72 -17.19 -46.36 31.18
CA THR A 72 -16.35 -46.18 29.99
C THR A 72 -16.39 -44.74 29.44
N LEU A 73 -15.41 -44.39 28.60
CA LEU A 73 -15.36 -43.07 27.92
C LEU A 73 -16.62 -42.91 27.05
N ASP A 74 -17.01 -43.91 26.28
CA ASP A 74 -18.17 -43.84 25.38
C ASP A 74 -19.47 -43.59 26.15
N GLU A 75 -19.62 -44.20 27.34
CA GLU A 75 -20.81 -43.98 28.21
C GLU A 75 -20.88 -42.52 28.64
N VAL A 76 -19.75 -41.90 28.99
CA VAL A 76 -19.71 -40.46 29.35
C VAL A 76 -19.99 -39.57 28.14
N LEU A 77 -19.35 -39.83 27.00
CA LEU A 77 -19.57 -39.07 25.79
C LEU A 77 -21.04 -39.13 25.33
N ASN A 78 -21.64 -40.31 25.32
CA ASN A 78 -23.03 -40.47 24.92
C ASN A 78 -23.98 -39.76 25.92
N ALA A 79 -23.79 -39.93 27.22
CA ALA A 79 -24.56 -39.20 28.22
C ALA A 79 -24.42 -37.68 28.05
N ALA A 80 -23.21 -37.18 27.79
CA ALA A 80 -22.94 -35.76 27.56
C ALA A 80 -23.59 -35.22 26.28
N ARG A 81 -23.61 -36.01 25.19
CA ARG A 81 -24.27 -35.63 23.90
C ARG A 81 -25.80 -35.58 24.06
N GLU A 82 -26.39 -36.48 24.86
CA GLU A 82 -27.84 -36.60 24.97
C GLU A 82 -28.45 -35.67 26.02
N MET A 83 -27.76 -35.37 27.14
CA MET A 83 -28.30 -34.68 28.30
C MET A 83 -28.72 -33.22 28.03
N ASN A 84 -28.24 -32.60 26.99
CA ASN A 84 -28.50 -31.16 26.66
C ASN A 84 -29.31 -30.99 25.36
N ARG A 85 -30.11 -32.00 25.00
CA ARG A 85 -30.93 -32.02 23.80
C ARG A 85 -32.40 -31.91 24.13
N ASN A 86 -33.07 -30.84 23.72
CA ASN A 86 -34.51 -30.70 23.83
C ASN A 86 -35.25 -31.74 23.00
N ALA A 87 -36.32 -32.32 23.58
CA ALA A 87 -37.16 -33.27 22.88
C ALA A 87 -38.34 -32.57 22.20
N ASN A 88 -38.69 -33.04 21.02
CA ASN A 88 -39.90 -32.61 20.33
C ASN A 88 -41.06 -33.63 20.60
N GLY A 89 -42.03 -33.22 21.41
CA GLY A 89 -43.21 -34.03 21.71
C GLY A 89 -44.36 -33.93 20.72
N GLY A 90 -44.17 -33.19 19.62
CA GLY A 90 -45.21 -32.97 18.62
C GLY A 90 -46.27 -31.96 19.06
N ILE A 91 -47.50 -32.17 18.66
CA ILE A 91 -48.63 -31.26 18.87
C ILE A 91 -49.74 -31.98 19.63
N LEU A 92 -50.28 -31.31 20.64
CA LEU A 92 -51.49 -31.72 21.36
C LEU A 92 -52.62 -30.77 21.03
N TYR A 93 -53.81 -31.30 20.69
CA TYR A 93 -55.04 -30.52 20.52
C TYR A 93 -55.94 -30.68 21.72
N GLU A 94 -56.18 -29.64 22.46
CA GLU A 94 -57.04 -29.65 23.65
C GLU A 94 -57.84 -28.34 23.76
N TYR A 95 -59.12 -28.44 24.10
CA TYR A 95 -60.07 -27.32 24.27
C TYR A 95 -60.07 -26.33 23.09
N GLY A 96 -59.91 -26.83 21.88
CA GLY A 96 -59.90 -25.98 20.65
C GLY A 96 -58.60 -25.26 20.41
N ASN A 97 -57.56 -25.46 21.18
CA ASN A 97 -56.21 -24.91 21.06
C ASN A 97 -55.19 -25.93 20.59
N GLU A 98 -54.23 -25.50 19.91
CA GLU A 98 -53.04 -26.26 19.49
C GLU A 98 -51.87 -25.97 20.47
N TYR A 99 -51.37 -27.00 21.14
CA TYR A 99 -50.23 -26.92 22.04
C TYR A 99 -49.03 -27.62 21.42
N ILE A 100 -47.94 -26.91 21.25
CA ILE A 100 -46.65 -27.52 20.90
C ILE A 100 -46.05 -28.15 22.18
N VAL A 101 -45.86 -29.45 22.15
CA VAL A 101 -45.27 -30.19 23.28
C VAL A 101 -43.75 -30.18 23.12
N ARG A 102 -43.09 -29.60 24.09
CA ARG A 102 -41.63 -29.49 24.12
C ARG A 102 -41.07 -30.07 25.41
N GLY A 103 -40.17 -31.06 25.30
CA GLY A 103 -39.34 -31.53 26.40
C GLY A 103 -38.19 -30.57 26.60
N ALA A 104 -38.24 -29.70 27.60
CA ALA A 104 -37.16 -28.76 27.91
C ALA A 104 -36.09 -29.46 28.79
N VAL A 105 -35.09 -30.07 28.11
CA VAL A 105 -34.00 -30.82 28.77
C VAL A 105 -32.73 -29.94 28.83
N ALA A 106 -32.52 -29.09 27.84
CA ALA A 106 -31.34 -28.23 27.78
C ALA A 106 -31.27 -27.27 28.99
N THR A 107 -30.09 -27.19 29.61
CA THR A 107 -29.85 -26.40 30.80
C THR A 107 -28.52 -25.64 30.69
N THR A 108 -28.44 -24.51 31.41
CA THR A 108 -27.21 -23.73 31.60
C THR A 108 -26.63 -23.92 33.00
N ASP A 109 -27.35 -24.68 33.85
CA ASP A 109 -26.94 -24.94 35.22
C ASP A 109 -25.93 -26.10 35.28
N VAL A 110 -24.72 -25.78 35.75
CA VAL A 110 -23.59 -26.70 35.90
C VAL A 110 -23.97 -27.87 36.86
N ASP A 111 -24.70 -27.58 37.93
CA ASP A 111 -25.16 -28.59 38.89
C ASP A 111 -26.19 -29.54 38.27
N ALA A 112 -27.04 -29.04 37.41
CA ALA A 112 -27.99 -29.86 36.65
C ALA A 112 -27.26 -30.78 35.64
N ILE A 113 -26.24 -30.27 34.96
CA ILE A 113 -25.37 -31.07 34.08
C ILE A 113 -24.67 -32.18 34.91
N ALA A 114 -24.13 -31.86 36.08
CA ALA A 114 -23.47 -32.83 36.94
C ALA A 114 -24.40 -33.94 37.44
N LYS A 115 -25.71 -33.70 37.49
CA LYS A 115 -26.73 -34.69 37.88
C LYS A 115 -27.21 -35.60 36.75
N ALA A 116 -26.69 -35.42 35.53
CA ALA A 116 -27.02 -36.32 34.42
C ALA A 116 -26.58 -37.76 34.73
N VAL A 117 -27.44 -38.72 34.42
CA VAL A 117 -27.15 -40.15 34.63
C VAL A 117 -26.26 -40.65 33.49
N VAL A 118 -25.08 -41.16 33.81
CA VAL A 118 -24.14 -41.77 32.86
C VAL A 118 -24.46 -43.24 32.66
N LYS A 119 -24.64 -43.96 33.78
CA LYS A 119 -24.85 -45.43 33.80
C LYS A 119 -25.64 -45.86 35.03
N ARG A 120 -26.20 -47.05 34.99
CA ARG A 120 -26.72 -47.71 36.17
C ARG A 120 -25.89 -48.94 36.52
N VAL A 121 -25.39 -49.01 37.74
CA VAL A 121 -24.64 -50.15 38.29
C VAL A 121 -25.44 -50.72 39.39
N ASP A 122 -25.82 -52.01 39.31
CA ASP A 122 -26.66 -52.71 40.28
C ASP A 122 -27.95 -51.97 40.68
N GLY A 123 -28.56 -51.27 39.74
CA GLY A 123 -29.77 -50.46 39.90
C GLY A 123 -29.55 -49.05 40.45
N VAL A 124 -28.34 -48.67 40.87
CA VAL A 124 -27.97 -47.39 41.39
C VAL A 124 -27.49 -46.52 40.23
N PRO A 125 -28.00 -45.29 40.03
CA PRO A 125 -27.52 -44.39 38.99
C PRO A 125 -26.14 -43.82 39.37
N VAL A 126 -25.20 -43.88 38.43
CA VAL A 126 -23.91 -43.17 38.49
C VAL A 126 -24.10 -41.87 37.72
N LEU A 127 -23.86 -40.76 38.39
CA LEU A 127 -24.05 -39.42 37.85
C LEU A 127 -22.77 -38.92 37.20
N MET A 128 -22.91 -37.91 36.30
CA MET A 128 -21.78 -37.23 35.67
C MET A 128 -20.81 -36.67 36.74
N GLY A 129 -21.32 -36.07 37.80
CA GLY A 129 -20.53 -35.54 38.91
C GLY A 129 -19.80 -36.59 39.77
N ASP A 130 -20.17 -37.88 39.67
CA ASP A 130 -19.47 -38.97 40.34
C ASP A 130 -18.18 -39.37 39.62
N VAL A 131 -18.12 -39.15 38.31
CA VAL A 131 -17.01 -39.55 37.40
C VAL A 131 -16.27 -38.40 36.73
N ALA A 132 -16.79 -37.19 36.87
CA ALA A 132 -16.19 -35.98 36.28
C ALA A 132 -16.49 -34.75 37.15
N GLU A 133 -15.67 -33.71 36.99
CA GLU A 133 -15.94 -32.37 37.51
C GLU A 133 -16.58 -31.53 36.40
N VAL A 134 -17.77 -30.99 36.66
CA VAL A 134 -18.45 -30.10 35.69
C VAL A 134 -18.28 -28.67 36.14
N LYS A 135 -17.74 -27.83 35.28
CA LYS A 135 -17.52 -26.39 35.56
C LYS A 135 -17.56 -25.54 34.31
N ILE A 136 -17.69 -24.22 34.49
CA ILE A 136 -17.42 -23.24 33.47
C ILE A 136 -15.90 -22.95 33.47
N GLY A 137 -15.27 -23.12 32.35
CA GLY A 137 -13.83 -22.90 32.18
C GLY A 137 -13.50 -22.11 30.92
N ASP A 138 -12.22 -22.09 30.65
CA ASP A 138 -11.66 -21.41 29.47
C ASP A 138 -11.22 -22.44 28.45
N LYS A 139 -11.51 -22.17 27.17
CA LYS A 139 -11.11 -23.02 26.04
C LYS A 139 -9.59 -23.09 25.95
N ALA A 140 -9.06 -24.29 25.93
CA ALA A 140 -7.64 -24.57 25.79
C ALA A 140 -7.41 -25.58 24.64
N PRO A 141 -6.25 -25.45 23.91
CA PRO A 141 -5.22 -24.45 24.10
C PRO A 141 -5.63 -23.06 23.58
N LYS A 142 -5.15 -21.99 24.23
CA LYS A 142 -5.29 -20.64 23.71
C LYS A 142 -4.48 -20.51 22.42
N LEU A 143 -5.08 -19.94 21.37
CA LEU A 143 -4.42 -19.74 20.09
C LEU A 143 -3.65 -18.42 20.03
N GLY A 144 -4.03 -17.44 20.84
CA GLY A 144 -3.37 -16.14 20.90
C GLY A 144 -3.84 -15.29 22.07
N THR A 145 -3.04 -14.28 22.37
CA THR A 145 -3.29 -13.24 23.38
C THR A 145 -3.26 -11.86 22.73
N ALA A 146 -3.80 -10.88 23.43
CA ALA A 146 -3.77 -9.48 23.00
C ALA A 146 -3.57 -8.55 24.19
N SER A 147 -2.96 -7.39 23.92
CA SER A 147 -2.75 -6.33 24.89
C SER A 147 -2.92 -4.95 24.27
N VAL A 148 -3.24 -3.97 25.11
CA VAL A 148 -3.23 -2.54 24.80
C VAL A 148 -2.43 -1.84 25.88
N ARG A 149 -1.39 -1.10 25.49
CA ARG A 149 -0.47 -0.42 26.41
C ARG A 149 0.10 -1.35 27.49
N ALA A 150 0.55 -2.53 27.06
CA ALA A 150 1.06 -3.61 27.89
C ALA A 150 0.06 -4.23 28.90
N ASN A 151 -1.22 -3.86 28.87
CA ASN A 151 -2.28 -4.47 29.67
C ASN A 151 -3.05 -5.50 28.86
N PRO A 152 -3.43 -6.65 29.47
CA PRO A 152 -4.25 -7.66 28.79
C PRO A 152 -5.55 -7.06 28.22
N ALA A 153 -5.90 -7.42 27.00
CA ALA A 153 -7.03 -6.85 26.29
C ALA A 153 -7.70 -7.87 25.36
N VAL A 154 -8.83 -7.46 24.79
CA VAL A 154 -9.45 -8.13 23.65
C VAL A 154 -9.38 -7.19 22.45
N LEU A 155 -8.78 -7.64 21.35
CA LEU A 155 -8.69 -6.87 20.11
C LEU A 155 -9.66 -7.41 19.06
N LEU A 156 -10.40 -6.50 18.43
CA LEU A 156 -11.23 -6.80 17.26
C LEU A 156 -10.59 -6.16 16.04
N THR A 157 -10.28 -6.98 15.05
CA THR A 157 -9.79 -6.50 13.75
C THR A 157 -10.95 -6.53 12.75
N VAL A 158 -11.32 -5.35 12.25
CA VAL A 158 -12.36 -5.19 11.24
C VAL A 158 -11.72 -5.13 9.86
N THR A 159 -12.20 -5.98 8.94
CA THR A 159 -11.78 -5.99 7.55
C THR A 159 -12.95 -5.60 6.65
N LYS A 160 -12.67 -4.80 5.63
CA LYS A 160 -13.69 -4.30 4.71
C LYS A 160 -13.84 -5.17 3.46
N GLN A 161 -15.02 -5.11 2.85
CA GLN A 161 -15.27 -5.69 1.54
C GLN A 161 -14.53 -4.91 0.44
N PRO A 162 -14.11 -5.59 -0.64
CA PRO A 162 -13.59 -4.92 -1.82
C PRO A 162 -14.55 -3.82 -2.34
N ASN A 163 -14.00 -2.73 -2.85
CA ASN A 163 -14.75 -1.59 -3.40
C ASN A 163 -15.62 -0.80 -2.40
N THR A 164 -15.54 -1.08 -1.10
CA THR A 164 -16.20 -0.26 -0.08
C THR A 164 -15.34 0.98 0.21
N SER A 165 -16.00 2.15 0.33
CA SER A 165 -15.33 3.36 0.80
C SER A 165 -14.84 3.20 2.25
N THR A 166 -13.55 3.40 2.48
CA THR A 166 -12.97 3.31 3.84
C THR A 166 -13.50 4.43 4.73
N LEU A 167 -13.65 5.64 4.20
CA LEU A 167 -14.11 6.80 4.99
C LEU A 167 -15.55 6.60 5.46
N ASP A 168 -16.47 6.25 4.55
CA ASP A 168 -17.88 6.01 4.89
C ASP A 168 -18.05 4.82 5.85
N LEU A 169 -17.25 3.78 5.67
CA LEU A 169 -17.27 2.62 6.55
C LEU A 169 -16.77 2.98 7.94
N THR A 170 -15.67 3.74 8.03
CA THR A 170 -15.12 4.20 9.32
C THR A 170 -16.12 5.04 10.10
N GLU A 171 -16.85 5.96 9.45
CA GLU A 171 -17.88 6.77 10.09
C GLU A 171 -19.01 5.91 10.67
N LYS A 172 -19.49 4.94 9.90
CA LYS A 172 -20.51 3.97 10.37
C LYS A 172 -20.02 3.10 11.52
N LEU A 173 -18.76 2.66 11.47
CA LEU A 173 -18.15 1.88 12.54
C LEU A 173 -18.05 2.71 13.84
N LEU A 174 -17.60 3.97 13.75
CA LEU A 174 -17.51 4.86 14.90
C LEU A 174 -18.87 5.12 15.53
N SER A 175 -19.87 5.49 14.73
CA SER A 175 -21.22 5.75 15.24
C SER A 175 -21.82 4.50 15.90
N SER A 176 -21.58 3.31 15.33
CA SER A 176 -22.03 2.06 15.91
C SER A 176 -21.30 1.70 17.21
N MET A 177 -19.99 2.01 17.31
CA MET A 177 -19.24 1.82 18.55
C MET A 177 -19.67 2.79 19.64
N ASP A 178 -19.97 4.04 19.32
CA ASP A 178 -20.49 5.04 20.25
C ASP A 178 -21.88 4.63 20.80
N GLU A 179 -22.73 4.01 19.98
CA GLU A 179 -24.00 3.44 20.41
C GLU A 179 -23.79 2.25 21.38
N LEU A 180 -22.84 1.36 21.01
CA LEU A 180 -22.53 0.18 21.82
C LEU A 180 -21.92 0.57 23.17
N GLN A 181 -21.02 1.57 23.20
CA GLN A 181 -20.37 2.05 24.42
C GLN A 181 -21.38 2.49 25.49
N LYS A 182 -22.51 3.07 25.09
CA LYS A 182 -23.58 3.51 26.02
C LYS A 182 -24.25 2.34 26.76
N ASN A 183 -24.19 1.14 26.18
CA ASN A 183 -24.84 -0.06 26.72
C ASN A 183 -23.82 -1.07 27.30
N MET A 184 -22.54 -0.72 27.35
CA MET A 184 -21.49 -1.54 27.95
C MET A 184 -21.37 -1.27 29.45
N PRO A 185 -20.78 -2.19 30.21
CA PRO A 185 -20.38 -1.94 31.58
C PRO A 185 -19.49 -0.69 31.67
N ALA A 186 -19.67 0.12 32.71
CA ALA A 186 -19.01 1.43 32.83
C ALA A 186 -17.48 1.35 32.97
N ASP A 187 -16.95 0.22 33.37
CA ASP A 187 -15.52 -0.08 33.51
C ASP A 187 -14.87 -0.57 32.23
N VAL A 188 -15.64 -0.90 31.17
CA VAL A 188 -15.11 -1.33 29.89
C VAL A 188 -14.73 -0.11 29.04
N THR A 189 -13.45 0.01 28.77
CA THR A 189 -12.90 1.05 27.91
C THR A 189 -12.71 0.53 26.49
N VAL A 190 -13.23 1.27 25.51
CA VAL A 190 -13.07 0.99 24.09
C VAL A 190 -12.02 1.91 23.48
N SER A 191 -10.92 1.35 23.04
CA SER A 191 -9.86 2.08 22.32
C SER A 191 -10.05 1.91 20.82
N THR A 192 -10.43 2.99 20.14
CA THR A 192 -10.68 2.97 18.67
C THR A 192 -9.54 3.57 17.85
N ASP A 193 -8.50 4.12 18.49
CA ASP A 193 -7.41 4.85 17.86
C ASP A 193 -6.09 4.07 17.77
N ILE A 194 -6.16 2.74 17.90
CA ILE A 194 -5.00 1.84 17.78
C ILE A 194 -4.48 1.80 16.34
N PHE A 195 -5.38 1.56 15.40
CA PHE A 195 -5.10 1.59 13.96
C PHE A 195 -6.34 2.04 13.21
N ARG A 196 -6.18 3.09 12.39
CA ARG A 196 -7.24 3.64 11.54
C ARG A 196 -6.69 3.91 10.14
N GLN A 197 -7.09 3.10 9.17
CA GLN A 197 -6.71 3.34 7.79
C GLN A 197 -7.26 4.66 7.24
N SER A 198 -8.44 5.09 7.71
CA SER A 198 -9.03 6.37 7.33
C SER A 198 -8.14 7.56 7.67
N HIS A 199 -7.39 7.52 8.78
CA HIS A 199 -6.49 8.62 9.18
C HIS A 199 -5.40 8.89 8.13
N PHE A 200 -4.78 7.82 7.61
CA PHE A 200 -3.81 7.94 6.51
C PHE A 200 -4.47 8.50 5.24
N ILE A 201 -5.67 8.02 4.89
CA ILE A 201 -6.41 8.47 3.70
C ILE A 201 -6.80 9.95 3.85
N GLU A 202 -7.36 10.35 4.99
CA GLU A 202 -7.75 11.73 5.28
C GLU A 202 -6.55 12.67 5.23
N SER A 203 -5.45 12.31 5.89
CA SER A 203 -4.21 13.08 5.87
C SER A 203 -3.65 13.20 4.45
N SER A 204 -3.66 12.10 3.69
CA SER A 204 -3.20 12.08 2.30
C SER A 204 -4.05 12.98 1.40
N ILE A 205 -5.38 12.90 1.51
CA ILE A 205 -6.29 13.77 0.73
C ILE A 205 -6.05 15.23 1.09
N ASN A 206 -5.95 15.57 2.38
CA ASN A 206 -5.73 16.93 2.84
C ASN A 206 -4.39 17.49 2.36
N ASN A 207 -3.31 16.70 2.40
CA ASN A 207 -1.99 17.12 1.93
C ASN A 207 -1.97 17.34 0.42
N VAL A 208 -2.58 16.44 -0.37
CA VAL A 208 -2.67 16.61 -1.82
C VAL A 208 -3.55 17.81 -2.16
N GLN A 209 -4.69 18.01 -1.48
CA GLN A 209 -5.52 19.19 -1.68
C GLN A 209 -4.77 20.48 -1.32
N LYS A 210 -4.03 20.50 -0.21
CA LYS A 210 -3.19 21.63 0.17
C LYS A 210 -2.16 21.94 -0.92
N SER A 211 -1.47 20.93 -1.43
CA SER A 211 -0.50 21.08 -2.51
C SER A 211 -1.16 21.61 -3.80
N LEU A 212 -2.39 21.18 -4.09
CA LEU A 212 -3.22 21.67 -5.19
C LEU A 212 -3.52 23.18 -5.05
N TYR A 213 -3.98 23.62 -3.87
CA TYR A 213 -4.28 25.05 -3.61
C TYR A 213 -3.02 25.92 -3.67
N GLU A 214 -1.93 25.49 -3.04
CA GLU A 214 -0.66 26.19 -3.06
C GLU A 214 -0.11 26.28 -4.50
N GLY A 215 -0.15 25.19 -5.26
CA GLY A 215 0.22 25.17 -6.68
C GLY A 215 -0.62 26.14 -7.51
N ALA A 216 -1.93 26.14 -7.33
CA ALA A 216 -2.83 27.09 -8.00
C ALA A 216 -2.50 28.56 -7.68
N ILE A 217 -2.17 28.87 -6.43
CA ILE A 217 -1.74 30.21 -6.02
C ILE A 217 -0.47 30.63 -6.77
N PHE A 218 0.53 29.73 -6.87
CA PHE A 218 1.74 30.03 -7.64
C PHE A 218 1.45 30.29 -9.11
N VAL A 219 0.54 29.51 -9.72
CA VAL A 219 0.10 29.75 -11.10
C VAL A 219 -0.51 31.15 -11.25
N VAL A 220 -1.39 31.57 -10.33
CA VAL A 220 -2.00 32.91 -10.33
C VAL A 220 -0.93 34.01 -10.27
N ILE A 221 0.05 33.85 -9.37
CA ILE A 221 1.13 34.82 -9.20
C ILE A 221 1.94 34.97 -10.50
N VAL A 222 2.33 33.84 -11.13
CA VAL A 222 3.09 33.84 -12.38
C VAL A 222 2.29 34.51 -13.50
N LEU A 223 1.03 34.11 -13.68
CA LEU A 223 0.17 34.69 -14.71
C LEU A 223 0.00 36.20 -14.55
N PHE A 224 -0.24 36.66 -13.32
CA PHE A 224 -0.37 38.10 -13.06
C PHE A 224 0.93 38.85 -13.36
N PHE A 225 2.07 38.29 -12.96
CA PHE A 225 3.38 38.90 -13.16
C PHE A 225 3.78 39.04 -14.64
N PHE A 226 3.46 38.06 -15.48
CA PHE A 226 3.81 38.08 -16.92
C PHE A 226 2.80 38.82 -17.77
N LEU A 227 1.48 38.61 -17.50
CA LEU A 227 0.43 39.23 -18.30
C LEU A 227 0.16 40.67 -17.89
N MET A 228 0.43 41.04 -16.63
CA MET A 228 0.17 42.38 -16.05
C MET A 228 -1.18 43.00 -16.49
N ASN A 229 -2.16 42.14 -16.75
CA ASN A 229 -3.50 42.51 -17.16
C ASN A 229 -4.52 41.58 -16.48
N VAL A 230 -5.34 42.16 -15.61
CA VAL A 230 -6.32 41.43 -14.81
C VAL A 230 -7.30 40.64 -15.68
N ARG A 231 -7.66 41.11 -16.86
CA ARG A 231 -8.63 40.43 -17.72
C ARG A 231 -8.05 39.15 -18.35
N THR A 232 -6.81 39.23 -18.87
CA THR A 232 -6.13 38.08 -19.46
C THR A 232 -5.83 37.02 -18.38
N THR A 233 -5.39 37.46 -17.19
CA THR A 233 -5.17 36.60 -16.04
C THR A 233 -6.46 35.90 -15.59
N LEU A 234 -7.58 36.65 -15.54
CA LEU A 234 -8.87 36.06 -15.16
C LEU A 234 -9.35 34.99 -16.15
N ILE A 235 -9.18 35.22 -17.47
CA ILE A 235 -9.56 34.23 -18.51
C ILE A 235 -8.76 32.95 -18.31
N SER A 236 -7.44 33.03 -18.18
CA SER A 236 -6.58 31.86 -17.96
C SER A 236 -6.88 31.18 -16.62
N LEU A 237 -7.19 31.95 -15.57
CA LEU A 237 -7.49 31.43 -14.26
C LEU A 237 -8.82 30.65 -14.20
N VAL A 238 -9.84 31.09 -14.94
CA VAL A 238 -11.15 30.38 -14.99
C VAL A 238 -11.03 29.02 -15.66
N ALA A 239 -10.09 28.86 -16.58
CA ALA A 239 -9.86 27.59 -17.25
C ALA A 239 -9.44 26.46 -16.29
N LEU A 240 -8.65 26.77 -15.24
CA LEU A 240 -8.13 25.79 -14.30
C LEU A 240 -9.23 25.08 -13.47
N PRO A 241 -10.07 25.79 -12.67
CA PRO A 241 -11.11 25.11 -11.87
C PRO A 241 -12.14 24.42 -12.75
N LEU A 242 -12.40 24.95 -13.94
CA LEU A 242 -13.36 24.33 -14.86
C LEU A 242 -12.83 23.05 -15.45
N SER A 243 -11.54 22.99 -15.82
CA SER A 243 -10.88 21.79 -16.29
C SER A 243 -10.82 20.71 -15.20
N LEU A 244 -10.54 21.08 -13.96
CA LEU A 244 -10.57 20.16 -12.83
C LEU A 244 -11.97 19.62 -12.56
N LEU A 245 -12.99 20.48 -12.57
CA LEU A 245 -14.38 20.07 -12.40
C LEU A 245 -14.84 19.11 -13.50
N PHE A 246 -14.50 19.44 -14.75
CA PHE A 246 -14.79 18.56 -15.89
C PHE A 246 -14.09 17.20 -15.73
N SER A 247 -12.84 17.21 -15.26
CA SER A 247 -12.08 15.98 -15.01
C SER A 247 -12.73 15.11 -13.94
N ILE A 248 -13.15 15.71 -12.82
CA ILE A 248 -13.84 15.01 -11.74
C ILE A 248 -15.15 14.39 -12.23
N LEU A 249 -15.93 15.15 -13.01
CA LEU A 249 -17.17 14.66 -13.59
C LEU A 249 -16.91 13.51 -14.60
N ALA A 250 -15.90 13.64 -15.45
CA ALA A 250 -15.55 12.61 -16.41
C ALA A 250 -15.08 11.31 -15.71
N LEU A 251 -14.26 11.41 -14.68
CA LEU A 251 -13.85 10.26 -13.86
C LEU A 251 -15.06 9.59 -13.18
N HIS A 252 -16.00 10.40 -12.67
CA HIS A 252 -17.26 9.89 -12.09
C HIS A 252 -18.10 9.13 -13.10
N PHE A 253 -18.30 9.68 -14.31
CA PHE A 253 -19.03 9.00 -15.39
C PHE A 253 -18.34 7.72 -15.89
N MET A 254 -17.01 7.65 -15.79
CA MET A 254 -16.26 6.43 -16.08
C MET A 254 -16.36 5.37 -14.96
N GLY A 255 -17.04 5.66 -13.86
CA GLY A 255 -17.18 4.76 -12.72
C GLY A 255 -15.89 4.65 -11.88
N LEU A 256 -14.95 5.58 -12.02
CA LEU A 256 -13.71 5.62 -11.26
C LEU A 256 -13.90 6.41 -9.96
N THR A 257 -13.37 5.85 -8.87
CA THR A 257 -13.37 6.52 -7.57
C THR A 257 -12.24 7.55 -7.49
N ILE A 258 -12.52 8.69 -6.84
CA ILE A 258 -11.49 9.66 -6.50
C ILE A 258 -10.70 9.08 -5.33
N ASN A 259 -9.42 8.85 -5.56
CA ASN A 259 -8.47 8.35 -4.57
C ASN A 259 -7.20 9.22 -4.56
N THR A 260 -6.27 8.97 -3.66
CA THR A 260 -5.01 9.71 -3.53
C THR A 260 -4.19 9.71 -4.83
N MET A 261 -4.22 8.62 -5.59
CA MET A 261 -3.49 8.51 -6.87
C MET A 261 -4.15 9.35 -7.96
N SER A 262 -5.49 9.33 -8.08
CA SER A 262 -6.21 10.16 -9.05
C SER A 262 -6.10 11.65 -8.72
N LEU A 263 -6.17 12.03 -7.43
CA LEU A 263 -5.90 13.40 -6.99
C LEU A 263 -4.47 13.83 -7.28
N GLY A 264 -3.49 12.94 -7.03
CA GLY A 264 -2.08 13.17 -7.36
C GLY A 264 -1.86 13.37 -8.87
N GLY A 265 -2.53 12.58 -9.72
CA GLY A 265 -2.50 12.77 -11.17
C GLY A 265 -3.04 14.13 -11.61
N MET A 266 -4.15 14.59 -11.02
CA MET A 266 -4.69 15.93 -11.27
C MET A 266 -3.76 17.03 -10.74
N ALA A 267 -3.11 16.83 -9.58
CA ALA A 267 -2.16 17.77 -9.01
C ALA A 267 -0.93 17.96 -9.89
N ILE A 268 -0.38 16.89 -10.45
CA ILE A 268 0.72 16.94 -11.41
C ILE A 268 0.30 17.64 -12.70
N ALA A 269 -0.96 17.45 -13.14
CA ALA A 269 -1.48 18.08 -14.34
C ALA A 269 -1.70 19.59 -14.19
N ILE A 270 -1.82 20.14 -12.99
CA ILE A 270 -2.21 21.55 -12.73
C ILE A 270 -1.41 22.55 -13.58
N GLY A 271 -0.12 22.40 -13.62
CA GLY A 271 0.76 23.28 -14.44
C GLY A 271 0.38 23.23 -15.91
N SER A 272 0.16 22.04 -16.44
CA SER A 272 -0.18 21.80 -17.84
C SER A 272 -1.64 22.15 -18.19
N LEU A 273 -2.55 22.22 -17.20
CA LEU A 273 -3.97 22.55 -17.41
C LEU A 273 -4.17 24.00 -17.86
N VAL A 274 -3.31 24.89 -17.44
CA VAL A 274 -3.43 26.32 -17.77
C VAL A 274 -2.68 26.67 -19.06
N ASP A 275 -1.74 25.85 -19.45
CA ASP A 275 -0.82 26.11 -20.55
C ASP A 275 -1.52 26.32 -21.91
N ASP A 276 -2.52 25.49 -22.23
CA ASP A 276 -3.26 25.60 -23.49
C ASP A 276 -4.09 26.89 -23.53
N ALA A 277 -4.69 27.27 -22.40
CA ALA A 277 -5.40 28.54 -22.28
C ALA A 277 -4.46 29.76 -22.34
N ILE A 278 -3.25 29.68 -21.78
CA ILE A 278 -2.24 30.72 -21.84
C ILE A 278 -1.84 31.01 -23.29
N VAL A 279 -1.51 29.94 -24.05
CA VAL A 279 -1.10 30.05 -25.44
C VAL A 279 -2.18 30.71 -26.31
N ASP A 280 -3.44 30.33 -26.13
CA ASP A 280 -4.56 30.91 -26.86
C ASP A 280 -4.81 32.37 -26.46
N VAL A 281 -4.89 32.68 -25.17
CA VAL A 281 -5.11 34.03 -24.65
C VAL A 281 -4.00 35.00 -25.14
N GLU A 282 -2.74 34.57 -25.11
CA GLU A 282 -1.63 35.41 -25.51
C GLU A 282 -1.64 35.66 -27.05
N ASN A 283 -1.93 34.61 -27.84
CA ASN A 283 -2.04 34.76 -29.28
C ASN A 283 -3.18 35.71 -29.66
N VAL A 284 -4.36 35.52 -29.05
CA VAL A 284 -5.51 36.43 -29.24
C VAL A 284 -5.15 37.85 -28.82
N TYR A 285 -4.49 38.02 -27.65
CA TYR A 285 -4.10 39.35 -27.15
C TYR A 285 -3.10 40.07 -28.12
N LYS A 286 -2.13 39.31 -28.68
CA LYS A 286 -1.17 39.80 -29.69
C LYS A 286 -1.91 40.30 -30.95
N HIS A 287 -2.79 39.49 -31.52
CA HIS A 287 -3.55 39.84 -32.72
C HIS A 287 -4.52 41.01 -32.51
N LEU A 288 -5.19 41.05 -31.34
CA LEU A 288 -6.06 42.19 -30.99
C LEU A 288 -5.23 43.50 -30.87
N ARG A 289 -4.02 43.41 -30.34
CA ARG A 289 -3.08 44.58 -30.26
C ARG A 289 -2.64 45.01 -31.63
N GLU A 290 -2.26 44.09 -32.51
CA GLU A 290 -1.86 44.38 -33.90
C GLU A 290 -3.04 44.99 -34.69
N ASN A 291 -4.23 44.45 -34.59
CA ASN A 291 -5.44 44.98 -35.26
C ASN A 291 -5.77 46.41 -34.78
N ARG A 292 -5.52 46.75 -33.52
CA ARG A 292 -5.74 48.11 -32.99
C ARG A 292 -4.73 49.14 -33.45
N LEU A 293 -3.51 48.70 -33.83
CA LEU A 293 -2.47 49.58 -34.41
C LEU A 293 -2.78 49.92 -35.86
N LEU A 294 -3.70 49.21 -36.52
CA LEU A 294 -4.11 49.53 -37.89
C LEU A 294 -5.02 50.78 -37.93
N PRO A 295 -5.01 51.54 -39.05
CA PRO A 295 -5.92 52.65 -39.26
C PRO A 295 -7.39 52.23 -39.11
N PRO A 296 -8.32 53.09 -38.62
CA PRO A 296 -9.70 52.75 -38.33
C PRO A 296 -10.46 52.05 -39.47
N GLY A 297 -10.15 52.35 -40.74
CA GLY A 297 -10.81 51.71 -41.89
C GLY A 297 -10.28 50.32 -42.27
N GLN A 298 -9.18 49.85 -41.68
CA GLN A 298 -8.58 48.55 -41.94
C GLN A 298 -8.70 47.57 -40.77
N ARG A 299 -9.37 47.98 -39.66
CA ARG A 299 -9.58 47.16 -38.47
C ARG A 299 -10.63 46.10 -38.72
N LYS A 300 -10.30 44.82 -38.44
CA LYS A 300 -11.25 43.71 -38.47
C LYS A 300 -12.14 43.70 -37.22
N PRO A 301 -13.35 43.13 -37.30
CA PRO A 301 -14.20 42.92 -36.16
C PRO A 301 -13.51 42.03 -35.09
N ILE A 302 -13.72 42.32 -33.81
CA ILE A 302 -13.07 41.64 -32.69
C ILE A 302 -13.27 40.12 -32.75
N VAL A 303 -14.49 39.68 -33.04
CA VAL A 303 -14.83 38.25 -33.10
C VAL A 303 -14.04 37.52 -34.20
N GLU A 304 -13.84 38.19 -35.36
CA GLU A 304 -13.06 37.65 -36.47
C GLU A 304 -11.59 37.54 -36.10
N VAL A 305 -11.01 38.57 -35.46
CA VAL A 305 -9.64 38.54 -34.99
C VAL A 305 -9.40 37.44 -33.97
N VAL A 306 -10.31 37.27 -33.01
CA VAL A 306 -10.24 36.23 -32.01
C VAL A 306 -10.32 34.84 -32.66
N PHE A 307 -11.23 34.67 -33.63
CA PHE A 307 -11.40 33.41 -34.34
C PHE A 307 -10.13 33.06 -35.18
N GLU A 308 -9.57 34.01 -35.92
CA GLU A 308 -8.34 33.78 -36.68
C GLU A 308 -7.17 33.43 -35.79
N ALA A 309 -6.98 34.17 -34.68
CA ALA A 309 -5.90 33.94 -33.73
C ALA A 309 -6.02 32.56 -33.05
N SER A 310 -7.21 32.20 -32.59
CA SER A 310 -7.42 30.89 -31.96
C SER A 310 -7.31 29.72 -32.95
N ARG A 311 -7.70 29.93 -34.21
CA ARG A 311 -7.54 28.94 -35.29
C ARG A 311 -6.08 28.63 -35.59
N GLU A 312 -5.19 29.63 -35.51
CA GLU A 312 -3.75 29.46 -35.73
C GLU A 312 -3.10 28.50 -34.76
N VAL A 313 -3.46 28.56 -33.46
CA VAL A 313 -2.85 27.74 -32.39
C VAL A 313 -3.59 26.41 -32.15
N ARG A 314 -4.76 26.21 -32.76
CA ARG A 314 -5.59 25.01 -32.51
C ARG A 314 -4.87 23.69 -32.80
N MET A 315 -4.27 23.56 -34.00
CA MET A 315 -3.59 22.31 -34.39
C MET A 315 -2.33 22.04 -33.56
N PRO A 316 -1.47 23.02 -33.28
CA PRO A 316 -0.40 22.85 -32.30
C PRO A 316 -0.85 22.40 -30.90
N ILE A 317 -1.94 22.96 -30.38
CA ILE A 317 -2.50 22.58 -29.08
C ILE A 317 -2.97 21.11 -29.11
N LEU A 318 -3.80 20.73 -30.10
CA LEU A 318 -4.29 19.36 -30.22
C LEU A 318 -3.16 18.33 -30.35
N ASN A 319 -2.17 18.62 -31.19
CA ASN A 319 -1.04 17.70 -31.38
C ASN A 319 -0.15 17.61 -30.13
N SER A 320 0.05 18.71 -29.41
CA SER A 320 0.80 18.69 -28.15
C SER A 320 0.11 17.85 -27.08
N THR A 321 -1.20 18.00 -26.95
CA THR A 321 -1.98 17.17 -26.00
C THR A 321 -1.93 15.70 -26.39
N LEU A 322 -2.06 15.39 -27.70
CA LEU A 322 -1.95 14.00 -28.17
C LEU A 322 -0.55 13.40 -27.89
N ILE A 323 0.51 14.17 -28.08
CA ILE A 323 1.89 13.75 -27.78
C ILE A 323 2.03 13.44 -26.29
N ILE A 324 1.52 14.30 -25.38
CA ILE A 324 1.57 14.06 -23.95
C ILE A 324 0.77 12.80 -23.59
N ILE A 325 -0.42 12.60 -24.16
CA ILE A 325 -1.22 11.37 -23.93
C ILE A 325 -0.43 10.13 -24.35
N VAL A 326 0.21 10.16 -25.53
CA VAL A 326 1.00 9.04 -26.06
C VAL A 326 2.19 8.72 -25.14
N THR A 327 2.82 9.71 -24.54
CA THR A 327 3.93 9.46 -23.61
C THR A 327 3.47 8.74 -22.32
N PHE A 328 2.20 8.86 -21.91
CA PHE A 328 1.65 8.15 -20.76
C PHE A 328 1.20 6.70 -21.05
N ILE A 329 1.13 6.28 -22.31
CA ILE A 329 0.75 4.90 -22.68
C ILE A 329 1.55 3.82 -21.92
N PRO A 330 2.87 3.95 -21.69
CA PRO A 330 3.65 2.96 -20.97
C PRO A 330 3.09 2.56 -19.59
N LEU A 331 2.42 3.49 -18.92
CA LEU A 331 1.81 3.26 -17.62
C LEU A 331 0.76 2.13 -17.64
N PHE A 332 0.00 2.03 -18.73
CA PHE A 332 -1.07 1.04 -18.89
C PHE A 332 -0.57 -0.39 -19.15
N PHE A 333 0.71 -0.55 -19.42
CA PHE A 333 1.35 -1.85 -19.59
C PHE A 333 2.00 -2.37 -18.30
N LEU A 334 2.00 -1.58 -17.24
CA LEU A 334 2.40 -2.05 -15.91
C LEU A 334 1.42 -3.10 -15.42
N THR A 335 1.94 -4.22 -14.97
CA THR A 335 1.19 -5.32 -14.37
C THR A 335 1.47 -5.37 -12.87
N GLY A 336 0.77 -6.24 -12.15
CA GLY A 336 1.02 -6.39 -10.71
C GLY A 336 0.47 -5.26 -9.85
N MET A 337 1.15 -4.98 -8.75
CA MET A 337 0.78 -3.97 -7.77
C MET A 337 0.98 -2.54 -8.32
N GLU A 338 2.12 -2.31 -8.95
CA GLU A 338 2.50 -1.02 -9.52
C GLU A 338 1.49 -0.54 -10.57
N GLY A 339 0.98 -1.45 -11.41
CA GLY A 339 -0.08 -1.13 -12.36
C GLY A 339 -1.37 -0.70 -11.66
N ARG A 340 -1.78 -1.42 -10.61
CA ARG A 340 -3.00 -1.07 -9.85
C ARG A 340 -2.91 0.27 -9.15
N MET A 341 -1.72 0.65 -8.68
CA MET A 341 -1.49 1.93 -8.00
C MET A 341 -1.35 3.09 -8.98
N LEU A 342 -0.62 2.92 -10.08
CA LEU A 342 -0.20 4.02 -10.94
C LEU A 342 -1.13 4.28 -12.13
N VAL A 343 -1.88 3.26 -12.60
CA VAL A 343 -2.85 3.44 -13.69
C VAL A 343 -3.94 4.47 -13.37
N PRO A 344 -4.56 4.52 -12.17
CA PRO A 344 -5.51 5.58 -11.82
C PRO A 344 -4.93 6.99 -11.90
N LEU A 345 -3.64 7.16 -11.52
CA LEU A 345 -2.91 8.41 -11.66
C LEU A 345 -2.79 8.83 -13.13
N GLY A 346 -2.38 7.89 -14.00
CA GLY A 346 -2.27 8.12 -15.45
C GLY A 346 -3.61 8.46 -16.10
N ILE A 347 -4.68 7.76 -15.76
CA ILE A 347 -6.02 8.05 -16.26
C ILE A 347 -6.45 9.46 -15.84
N ALA A 348 -6.31 9.81 -14.57
CA ALA A 348 -6.70 11.12 -14.06
C ALA A 348 -5.91 12.26 -14.74
N PHE A 349 -4.61 12.06 -14.95
CA PHE A 349 -3.77 13.01 -15.68
C PHE A 349 -4.24 13.20 -17.13
N ILE A 350 -4.47 12.11 -17.87
CA ILE A 350 -4.93 12.17 -19.27
C ILE A 350 -6.30 12.84 -19.38
N VAL A 351 -7.24 12.46 -18.51
CA VAL A 351 -8.59 13.05 -18.49
C VAL A 351 -8.52 14.54 -18.17
N ALA A 352 -7.65 14.95 -17.24
CA ALA A 352 -7.45 16.35 -16.90
C ALA A 352 -6.89 17.16 -18.08
N LEU A 353 -5.90 16.63 -18.78
CA LEU A 353 -5.35 17.27 -19.99
C LEU A 353 -6.39 17.40 -21.11
N PHE A 354 -7.14 16.33 -21.36
CA PHE A 354 -8.20 16.36 -22.36
C PHE A 354 -9.27 17.40 -22.01
N ALA A 355 -9.68 17.43 -20.74
CA ALA A 355 -10.63 18.43 -20.23
C ALA A 355 -10.11 19.87 -20.43
N SER A 356 -8.83 20.11 -20.13
CA SER A 356 -8.20 21.42 -20.34
C SER A 356 -8.19 21.83 -21.80
N THR A 357 -7.84 20.91 -22.70
CA THR A 357 -7.84 21.19 -24.13
C THR A 357 -9.24 21.53 -24.64
N VAL A 358 -10.28 20.81 -24.19
CA VAL A 358 -11.68 21.15 -24.53
C VAL A 358 -12.04 22.55 -24.02
N VAL A 359 -11.72 22.90 -22.80
CA VAL A 359 -11.96 24.21 -22.21
C VAL A 359 -11.20 25.31 -22.97
N ALA A 360 -9.91 25.08 -23.28
CA ALA A 360 -9.07 26.02 -24.00
C ALA A 360 -9.60 26.30 -25.42
N LEU A 361 -10.09 25.28 -26.14
CA LEU A 361 -10.59 25.44 -27.51
C LEU A 361 -12.03 25.96 -27.60
N THR A 362 -12.78 25.93 -26.52
CA THR A 362 -14.19 26.36 -26.51
C THR A 362 -14.42 27.61 -25.68
N LEU A 363 -14.17 27.55 -24.39
CA LEU A 363 -14.45 28.64 -23.47
C LEU A 363 -13.47 29.81 -23.59
N THR A 364 -12.19 29.54 -23.73
CA THR A 364 -11.14 30.57 -23.74
C THR A 364 -11.35 31.59 -24.89
N PRO A 365 -11.57 31.19 -26.16
CA PRO A 365 -11.86 32.15 -27.23
C PRO A 365 -13.12 33.00 -26.97
N VAL A 366 -14.17 32.37 -26.42
CA VAL A 366 -15.41 33.07 -26.07
C VAL A 366 -15.16 34.14 -24.99
N LEU A 367 -14.46 33.79 -23.91
CA LEU A 367 -14.10 34.73 -22.86
C LEU A 367 -13.20 35.86 -23.40
N CYS A 368 -12.26 35.55 -24.30
CA CYS A 368 -11.43 36.55 -24.94
C CYS A 368 -12.26 37.57 -25.75
N SER A 369 -13.24 37.10 -26.51
CA SER A 369 -14.12 37.99 -27.29
C SER A 369 -14.94 38.93 -26.42
N TYR A 370 -15.45 38.47 -25.26
CA TYR A 370 -16.24 39.27 -24.31
C TYR A 370 -15.42 40.20 -23.43
N LEU A 371 -14.30 39.74 -22.88
CA LEU A 371 -13.54 40.47 -21.85
C LEU A 371 -12.46 41.37 -22.46
N LEU A 372 -11.79 40.95 -23.55
CA LEU A 372 -10.75 41.72 -24.22
C LEU A 372 -11.31 42.65 -25.29
N GLY A 373 -12.51 42.35 -25.82
CA GLY A 373 -13.17 43.21 -26.85
C GLY A 373 -13.63 44.58 -26.34
N LYS A 374 -13.99 44.72 -25.05
CA LYS A 374 -14.61 45.92 -24.47
C LYS A 374 -13.60 46.90 -23.83
N GLY A 375 -12.32 46.91 -24.17
CA GLY A 375 -11.32 47.82 -23.57
C GLY A 375 -11.53 49.29 -23.96
N LYS A 376 -11.64 50.15 -22.96
CA LYS A 376 -11.95 51.58 -23.15
C LYS A 376 -10.79 52.49 -23.51
N THR A 377 -9.52 52.04 -23.49
CA THR A 377 -8.37 52.92 -23.71
C THR A 377 -7.30 52.28 -24.56
N ASP A 378 -7.02 52.85 -25.74
CA ASP A 378 -5.98 52.44 -26.69
C ASP A 378 -4.55 52.52 -26.08
N LYS A 379 -4.34 53.28 -25.01
CA LYS A 379 -3.05 53.47 -24.36
C LYS A 379 -2.59 52.26 -23.49
N ASP A 380 -3.51 51.54 -22.91
CA ASP A 380 -3.15 50.42 -21.98
C ASP A 380 -2.73 49.14 -22.73
N ILE A 381 -3.15 48.98 -24.00
CA ILE A 381 -2.90 47.75 -24.77
C ILE A 381 -1.63 47.90 -25.63
N SER A 382 -1.18 49.12 -25.88
CA SER A 382 -0.02 49.42 -26.74
C SER A 382 1.35 49.10 -26.12
N ARG A 383 1.45 49.00 -24.78
CA ARG A 383 2.74 48.81 -24.10
C ARG A 383 2.93 47.34 -23.71
N GLU A 384 4.07 46.77 -24.08
CA GLU A 384 4.47 45.48 -23.52
C GLU A 384 4.74 45.56 -22.02
N PRO A 385 4.40 44.55 -21.24
CA PRO A 385 4.75 44.46 -19.81
C PRO A 385 6.25 44.70 -19.60
N PHE A 386 6.60 45.44 -18.51
CA PHE A 386 7.99 45.79 -18.22
C PHE A 386 8.91 44.58 -18.14
N VAL A 387 8.40 43.49 -17.50
CA VAL A 387 9.13 42.21 -17.33
C VAL A 387 9.42 41.59 -18.70
N ALA A 388 8.42 41.49 -19.58
CA ALA A 388 8.54 40.92 -20.90
C ALA A 388 9.56 41.70 -21.76
N ARG A 389 9.49 43.01 -21.71
CA ARG A 389 10.43 43.89 -22.45
C ARG A 389 11.87 43.72 -21.98
N THR A 390 12.08 43.67 -20.66
CA THR A 390 13.41 43.54 -20.09
C THR A 390 14.00 42.16 -20.41
N LEU A 391 13.20 41.08 -20.28
CA LEU A 391 13.64 39.74 -20.64
C LEU A 391 13.97 39.60 -22.13
N LYS A 392 13.11 40.13 -23.00
CA LYS A 392 13.37 40.12 -24.47
C LYS A 392 14.68 40.82 -24.82
N LYS A 393 15.01 41.95 -24.17
CA LYS A 393 16.25 42.68 -24.40
C LYS A 393 17.48 41.83 -24.07
N TYR A 394 17.52 41.25 -22.85
CA TYR A 394 18.67 40.44 -22.43
C TYR A 394 18.75 39.13 -23.19
N TYR A 395 17.62 38.47 -23.44
CA TYR A 395 17.58 37.25 -24.22
C TYR A 395 18.01 37.45 -25.66
N GLY A 396 17.58 38.53 -26.32
CA GLY A 396 18.03 38.85 -27.70
C GLY A 396 19.55 38.96 -27.81
N GLN A 397 20.18 39.66 -26.85
CA GLN A 397 21.65 39.79 -26.80
C GLN A 397 22.34 38.43 -26.56
N ALA A 398 21.79 37.63 -25.64
CA ALA A 398 22.32 36.32 -25.34
C ALA A 398 22.13 35.35 -26.52
N LEU A 399 21.01 35.42 -27.23
CA LEU A 399 20.77 34.58 -28.42
C LEU A 399 21.70 34.94 -29.57
N GLU A 400 21.93 36.22 -29.82
CA GLU A 400 22.93 36.65 -30.82
C GLU A 400 24.34 36.14 -30.47
N TRP A 401 24.72 36.22 -29.20
CA TRP A 401 25.98 35.65 -28.72
C TRP A 401 26.03 34.13 -28.96
N ALA A 402 24.96 33.40 -28.65
CA ALA A 402 24.86 31.96 -28.85
C ALA A 402 24.95 31.58 -30.34
N LEU A 403 24.33 32.34 -31.24
CA LEU A 403 24.40 32.13 -32.69
C LEU A 403 25.82 32.40 -33.26
N ARG A 404 26.58 33.31 -32.62
CA ARG A 404 28.00 33.56 -32.97
C ARG A 404 28.92 32.44 -32.46
N HIS A 405 28.67 31.94 -31.26
CA HIS A 405 29.48 30.90 -30.57
C HIS A 405 28.83 29.50 -30.59
N ARG A 406 28.15 29.15 -31.66
CA ARG A 406 27.33 27.92 -31.81
C ARG A 406 28.04 26.63 -31.46
N THR A 407 29.33 26.49 -31.83
CA THR A 407 30.12 25.29 -31.47
C THR A 407 30.37 25.18 -30.00
N GLY A 408 30.58 26.30 -29.29
CA GLY A 408 30.72 26.34 -27.84
C GLY A 408 29.41 25.99 -27.13
N VAL A 409 28.27 26.51 -27.61
CA VAL A 409 26.94 26.20 -27.03
C VAL A 409 26.62 24.72 -27.19
N LEU A 410 26.83 24.14 -28.39
CA LEU A 410 26.58 22.71 -28.61
C LEU A 410 27.57 21.83 -27.84
N GLY A 411 28.86 22.19 -27.81
CA GLY A 411 29.87 21.47 -27.03
C GLY A 411 29.58 21.47 -25.55
N GLY A 412 29.20 22.62 -24.99
CA GLY A 412 28.77 22.74 -23.59
C GLY A 412 27.53 21.90 -23.26
N THR A 413 26.55 21.91 -24.16
CA THR A 413 25.32 21.10 -24.00
C THR A 413 25.62 19.59 -24.04
N ILE A 414 26.47 19.15 -24.97
CA ILE A 414 26.88 17.73 -25.06
C ILE A 414 27.67 17.32 -23.81
N ALA A 415 28.57 18.18 -23.31
CA ALA A 415 29.33 17.92 -22.09
C ALA A 415 28.41 17.82 -20.88
N LEU A 416 27.41 18.70 -20.76
CA LEU A 416 26.41 18.68 -19.69
C LEU A 416 25.54 17.41 -19.76
N PHE A 417 25.14 17.01 -20.96
CA PHE A 417 24.41 15.77 -21.19
C PHE A 417 25.25 14.54 -20.85
N ALA A 418 26.51 14.50 -21.23
CA ALA A 418 27.42 13.42 -20.88
C ALA A 418 27.60 13.32 -19.34
N ALA A 419 27.73 14.45 -18.63
CA ALA A 419 27.80 14.50 -17.19
C ALA A 419 26.50 13.97 -16.56
N ALA A 420 25.34 14.34 -17.09
CA ALA A 420 24.05 13.83 -16.63
C ALA A 420 23.91 12.32 -16.85
N MET A 421 24.39 11.80 -18.01
CA MET A 421 24.38 10.35 -18.27
C MET A 421 25.29 9.58 -17.34
N ILE A 422 26.48 10.08 -17.05
CA ILE A 422 27.37 9.47 -16.03
C ILE A 422 26.66 9.46 -14.69
N THR A 423 26.06 10.58 -14.29
CA THR A 423 25.30 10.67 -13.02
C THR A 423 24.11 9.70 -13.01
N PHE A 424 23.38 9.56 -14.11
CA PHE A 424 22.24 8.63 -14.23
C PHE A 424 22.62 7.18 -13.91
N PHE A 425 23.80 6.73 -14.38
CA PHE A 425 24.27 5.38 -14.10
C PHE A 425 24.82 5.19 -12.69
N THR A 426 25.10 6.29 -11.98
CA THR A 426 25.54 6.25 -10.55
C THR A 426 24.40 6.46 -9.57
N LEU A 427 23.20 6.77 -10.04
CA LEU A 427 22.01 6.84 -9.18
C LEU A 427 21.55 5.46 -8.75
N GLY A 428 21.22 5.35 -7.49
CA GLY A 428 20.58 4.15 -6.94
C GLY A 428 19.23 3.86 -7.60
N ARG A 429 18.70 2.66 -7.37
CA ARG A 429 17.38 2.27 -7.86
C ARG A 429 16.51 1.71 -6.75
N SER A 430 15.26 2.19 -6.69
CA SER A 430 14.26 1.73 -5.74
C SER A 430 12.93 1.42 -6.46
N PHE A 431 12.10 0.63 -5.81
CA PHE A 431 10.78 0.28 -6.33
C PHE A 431 9.79 1.43 -6.11
N LEU A 432 9.40 1.63 -4.86
CA LEU A 432 8.53 2.71 -4.41
C LEU A 432 9.22 3.47 -3.27
N PRO A 433 9.00 4.77 -3.15
CA PRO A 433 9.44 5.51 -1.98
C PRO A 433 8.76 4.98 -0.71
N PRO A 434 9.40 5.07 0.46
CA PRO A 434 8.79 4.65 1.71
C PRO A 434 7.53 5.48 2.00
N PHE A 435 6.45 4.81 2.40
CA PHE A 435 5.23 5.47 2.84
C PHE A 435 5.40 6.00 4.26
N ASN A 436 4.71 7.09 4.59
CA ASN A 436 4.57 7.60 5.94
C ASN A 436 3.11 7.43 6.39
N GLU A 437 2.82 6.29 6.99
CA GLU A 437 1.45 5.88 7.34
C GLU A 437 1.03 6.36 8.74
N GLY A 438 1.95 6.95 9.51
CA GLY A 438 1.70 7.40 10.89
C GLY A 438 1.53 6.27 11.91
N SER A 439 1.86 5.03 11.55
CA SER A 439 1.86 3.88 12.44
C SER A 439 2.96 2.91 12.07
N PHE A 440 3.65 2.36 13.08
CA PHE A 440 4.53 1.21 12.89
C PHE A 440 3.75 -0.08 13.06
N THR A 441 4.07 -1.08 12.24
CA THR A 441 3.75 -2.48 12.46
C THR A 441 5.05 -3.21 12.73
N ILE A 442 5.24 -3.67 13.96
CA ILE A 442 6.47 -4.28 14.44
C ILE A 442 6.22 -5.75 14.74
N ASN A 443 6.97 -6.63 14.08
CA ASN A 443 6.93 -8.05 14.37
C ASN A 443 8.09 -8.42 15.30
N VAL A 444 7.74 -9.06 16.40
CA VAL A 444 8.66 -9.63 17.37
C VAL A 444 8.49 -11.14 17.33
N SER A 445 9.44 -11.83 16.72
CA SER A 445 9.40 -13.29 16.55
C SER A 445 10.45 -13.96 17.44
N THR A 446 9.99 -14.90 18.26
CA THR A 446 10.80 -15.74 19.13
C THR A 446 11.09 -17.10 18.46
N LEU A 447 11.82 -17.95 19.14
CA LEU A 447 12.10 -19.29 18.63
C LEU A 447 10.83 -20.18 18.58
N PRO A 448 10.66 -20.99 17.54
CA PRO A 448 9.60 -21.99 17.47
C PRO A 448 9.65 -22.95 18.66
N GLY A 449 8.48 -23.29 19.21
CA GLY A 449 8.37 -24.17 20.37
C GLY A 449 8.28 -23.44 21.71
N ILE A 450 8.41 -22.13 21.74
CA ILE A 450 8.12 -21.31 22.92
C ILE A 450 6.63 -21.42 23.32
N SER A 451 6.31 -21.31 24.58
CA SER A 451 4.91 -21.23 25.02
C SER A 451 4.27 -19.87 24.67
N LEU A 452 2.94 -19.85 24.54
CA LEU A 452 2.21 -18.60 24.33
C LEU A 452 2.44 -17.60 25.47
N GLU A 453 2.49 -18.08 26.69
CA GLU A 453 2.71 -17.27 27.89
C GLU A 453 4.07 -16.56 27.86
N GLU A 454 5.16 -17.30 27.55
CA GLU A 454 6.48 -16.70 27.46
C GLU A 454 6.62 -15.76 26.26
N SER A 455 5.99 -16.09 25.13
CA SER A 455 5.90 -15.19 23.99
C SER A 455 5.14 -13.90 24.30
N ASP A 456 4.09 -14.01 25.11
CA ASP A 456 3.32 -12.87 25.63
C ASP A 456 4.15 -11.98 26.55
N ASN A 457 4.94 -12.57 27.46
CA ASN A 457 5.86 -11.84 28.36
C ASN A 457 6.90 -11.05 27.58
N ILE A 458 7.51 -11.68 26.56
CA ILE A 458 8.49 -11.03 25.69
C ILE A 458 7.83 -9.89 24.90
N GLY A 459 6.64 -10.13 24.36
CA GLY A 459 5.86 -9.13 23.65
C GLY A 459 5.50 -7.93 24.54
N ARG A 460 5.11 -8.16 25.79
CA ARG A 460 4.84 -7.10 26.78
C ARG A 460 6.09 -6.24 27.03
N ARG A 461 7.26 -6.87 27.16
CA ARG A 461 8.50 -6.14 27.30
C ARG A 461 8.79 -5.23 26.10
N ALA A 462 8.47 -5.69 24.89
CA ALA A 462 8.60 -4.87 23.69
C ALA A 462 7.64 -3.67 23.72
N GLU A 463 6.38 -3.86 24.16
CA GLU A 463 5.42 -2.77 24.32
C GLU A 463 5.89 -1.70 25.30
N GLU A 464 6.43 -2.12 26.47
CA GLU A 464 6.97 -1.21 27.48
C GLU A 464 8.10 -0.33 26.90
N LEU A 465 9.04 -0.94 26.15
CA LEU A 465 10.13 -0.22 25.52
C LEU A 465 9.66 0.74 24.42
N LEU A 466 8.62 0.38 23.67
CA LEU A 466 8.03 1.25 22.66
C LEU A 466 7.33 2.45 23.27
N LEU A 467 6.64 2.29 24.40
CA LEU A 467 6.00 3.38 25.13
C LEU A 467 6.98 4.41 25.70
N GLU A 468 8.28 4.10 25.78
CA GLU A 468 9.33 5.04 26.15
C GLU A 468 9.72 5.99 24.99
N VAL A 469 9.26 5.74 23.75
CA VAL A 469 9.54 6.59 22.59
C VAL A 469 8.51 7.73 22.56
N PRO A 470 8.93 9.00 22.64
CA PRO A 470 8.00 10.13 22.83
C PRO A 470 6.98 10.29 21.70
N GLU A 471 7.32 9.89 20.48
CA GLU A 471 6.45 9.99 19.31
C GLU A 471 5.35 8.93 19.28
N ILE A 472 5.51 7.80 20.01
CA ILE A 472 4.54 6.72 20.05
C ILE A 472 3.42 7.09 21.02
N GLN A 473 2.19 7.14 20.51
CA GLN A 473 1.01 7.54 21.30
C GLN A 473 0.42 6.40 22.10
N THR A 474 0.35 5.24 21.51
CA THR A 474 -0.17 4.01 22.12
C THR A 474 0.45 2.80 21.43
N VAL A 475 0.30 1.64 22.05
CA VAL A 475 0.70 0.37 21.46
C VAL A 475 -0.42 -0.65 21.65
N ALA A 476 -0.62 -1.51 20.69
CA ALA A 476 -1.47 -2.68 20.83
C ALA A 476 -0.81 -3.88 20.17
N ARG A 477 -0.83 -5.00 20.84
CA ARG A 477 -0.16 -6.21 20.42
C ARG A 477 -1.14 -7.37 20.33
N LYS A 478 -0.94 -8.17 19.31
CA LYS A 478 -1.51 -9.52 19.19
C LYS A 478 -0.38 -10.54 19.09
N THR A 479 -0.42 -11.57 19.90
CA THR A 479 0.52 -12.69 19.91
C THR A 479 -0.20 -13.94 19.49
N GLY A 480 0.34 -14.69 18.52
CA GLY A 480 -0.34 -15.83 17.94
C GLY A 480 -1.44 -15.46 16.94
N ARG A 481 -2.53 -16.21 16.92
CA ARG A 481 -3.61 -16.05 15.92
C ARG A 481 -5.00 -16.01 16.54
N ALA A 482 -5.91 -15.33 15.83
CA ALA A 482 -7.35 -15.48 16.08
C ALA A 482 -7.91 -16.72 15.35
N GLU A 483 -9.05 -17.26 15.80
CA GLU A 483 -9.66 -18.46 15.20
C GLU A 483 -10.03 -18.29 13.71
N LEU A 484 -10.40 -17.09 13.29
CA LEU A 484 -10.85 -16.77 11.94
C LEU A 484 -9.87 -15.86 11.20
N ASP A 485 -8.62 -15.72 11.66
CA ASP A 485 -7.63 -14.89 11.00
C ASP A 485 -7.10 -15.58 9.74
N GLU A 486 -7.01 -14.82 8.65
CA GLU A 486 -6.40 -15.29 7.40
C GLU A 486 -4.88 -15.44 7.52
N HIS A 487 -4.26 -14.70 8.44
CA HIS A 487 -2.83 -14.75 8.72
C HIS A 487 -2.57 -15.66 9.92
N ALA A 488 -2.23 -16.90 9.65
CA ALA A 488 -1.89 -17.88 10.67
C ALA A 488 -0.46 -17.65 11.19
N LEU A 489 -0.28 -16.68 12.09
CA LEU A 489 0.97 -16.51 12.83
C LEU A 489 1.11 -17.60 13.89
N GLY A 490 2.33 -18.07 14.12
CA GLY A 490 2.62 -18.98 15.23
C GLY A 490 2.52 -18.26 16.59
N VAL A 491 2.34 -19.02 17.65
CA VAL A 491 2.34 -18.47 19.02
C VAL A 491 3.66 -17.78 19.40
N ASN A 492 4.72 -18.05 18.66
CA ASN A 492 6.04 -17.46 18.81
C ASN A 492 6.18 -16.09 18.14
N THR A 493 5.12 -15.52 17.57
CA THR A 493 5.17 -14.23 16.87
C THR A 493 4.17 -13.26 17.46
N SER A 494 4.64 -12.08 17.81
CA SER A 494 3.84 -10.94 18.24
C SER A 494 3.87 -9.85 17.16
N GLU A 495 2.71 -9.36 16.75
CA GLU A 495 2.57 -8.18 15.89
C GLU A 495 2.10 -7.01 16.76
N ILE A 496 2.86 -5.91 16.75
CA ILE A 496 2.60 -4.71 17.53
C ILE A 496 2.27 -3.56 16.58
N GLU A 497 1.11 -2.97 16.75
CA GLU A 497 0.74 -1.71 16.09
C GLU A 497 1.07 -0.55 17.02
N ALA A 498 1.84 0.42 16.53
CA ALA A 498 2.32 1.55 17.31
C ALA A 498 2.11 2.87 16.50
N PRO A 499 0.94 3.50 16.61
CA PRO A 499 0.71 4.80 16.00
C PRO A 499 1.63 5.87 16.61
N PHE A 500 2.21 6.71 15.74
CA PHE A 500 3.14 7.75 16.13
C PHE A 500 2.81 9.09 15.48
N VAL A 501 3.25 10.16 16.10
CA VAL A 501 3.21 11.51 15.55
C VAL A 501 4.62 12.08 15.58
N LEU A 502 5.14 12.43 14.41
CA LEU A 502 6.47 13.03 14.29
C LEU A 502 6.47 14.42 14.93
N GLY A 503 7.49 14.67 15.78
CA GLY A 503 7.81 15.98 16.34
C GLY A 503 8.96 16.63 15.58
N ASP A 504 10.01 16.95 16.31
CA ASP A 504 11.22 17.56 15.75
C ASP A 504 12.14 16.55 15.06
N ARG A 505 12.01 15.26 15.39
CA ARG A 505 12.80 14.17 14.81
C ARG A 505 12.21 13.69 13.48
N SER A 506 13.09 13.36 12.53
CA SER A 506 12.71 12.73 11.28
C SER A 506 12.21 11.29 11.49
N HIS A 507 11.44 10.78 10.53
CA HIS A 507 10.98 9.38 10.55
C HIS A 507 12.15 8.39 10.69
N ALA A 508 13.26 8.62 9.98
CA ALA A 508 14.44 7.75 10.03
C ALA A 508 15.07 7.72 11.42
N GLU A 509 15.16 8.85 12.12
CA GLU A 509 15.69 8.95 13.48
C GLU A 509 14.81 8.20 14.48
N VAL A 510 13.47 8.32 14.35
CA VAL A 510 12.52 7.59 15.21
C VAL A 510 12.64 6.07 14.98
N VAL A 511 12.72 5.62 13.74
CA VAL A 511 12.92 4.19 13.40
C VAL A 511 14.24 3.67 13.98
N ALA A 512 15.32 4.44 13.90
CA ALA A 512 16.61 4.07 14.47
C ALA A 512 16.55 3.95 16.00
N ASP A 513 15.84 4.84 16.68
CA ASP A 513 15.61 4.79 18.13
C ASP A 513 14.78 3.58 18.54
N VAL A 514 13.67 3.32 17.84
CA VAL A 514 12.84 2.12 18.05
C VAL A 514 13.67 0.85 17.88
N ARG A 515 14.45 0.75 16.80
CA ARG A 515 15.33 -0.41 16.55
C ARG A 515 16.34 -0.60 17.67
N LYS A 516 16.98 0.49 18.14
CA LYS A 516 17.94 0.47 19.24
C LYS A 516 17.30 0.00 20.55
N LYS A 517 16.12 0.52 20.89
CA LYS A 517 15.40 0.13 22.11
C LYS A 517 15.00 -1.34 22.09
N LEU A 518 14.46 -1.81 21.00
CA LEU A 518 14.02 -3.21 20.88
C LEU A 518 15.19 -4.21 20.81
N SER A 519 16.36 -3.79 20.33
CA SER A 519 17.55 -4.66 20.23
C SER A 519 18.09 -5.16 21.58
N VAL A 520 17.63 -4.59 22.70
CA VAL A 520 18.02 -5.07 24.04
C VAL A 520 17.29 -6.36 24.46
N ILE A 521 16.24 -6.76 23.73
CA ILE A 521 15.50 -8.00 23.99
C ILE A 521 16.28 -9.17 23.39
N PRO A 522 16.81 -10.11 24.21
CA PRO A 522 17.63 -11.19 23.69
C PRO A 522 16.78 -12.27 23.02
N GLY A 523 17.33 -12.94 22.00
CA GLY A 523 16.74 -14.12 21.38
C GLY A 523 15.50 -13.87 20.53
N VAL A 524 15.24 -12.62 20.12
CA VAL A 524 14.13 -12.26 19.25
C VAL A 524 14.62 -11.76 17.89
N ASN A 525 13.82 -12.00 16.87
CA ASN A 525 13.94 -11.34 15.58
C ASN A 525 12.90 -10.22 15.52
N ILE A 526 13.38 -9.02 15.15
CA ILE A 526 12.56 -7.81 15.09
C ILE A 526 12.50 -7.34 13.65
N GLU A 527 11.29 -7.11 13.14
CA GLU A 527 11.05 -6.52 11.83
C GLU A 527 10.20 -5.26 12.04
N ILE A 528 10.71 -4.11 11.61
CA ILE A 528 10.03 -2.82 11.75
C ILE A 528 9.56 -2.39 10.37
N GLY A 529 8.26 -2.21 10.23
CA GLY A 529 7.63 -1.73 9.02
C GLY A 529 6.43 -0.85 9.32
N GLN A 530 5.61 -0.67 8.31
CA GLN A 530 4.37 0.08 8.40
C GLN A 530 3.21 -0.76 7.81
N PRO A 531 1.95 -0.51 8.19
CA PRO A 531 0.83 -1.42 7.88
C PRO A 531 0.63 -1.73 6.39
N ILE A 532 0.70 -0.73 5.50
CA ILE A 532 0.53 -0.91 4.06
C ILE A 532 1.82 -1.47 3.44
N SER A 533 2.98 -0.94 3.84
CA SER A 533 4.28 -1.38 3.34
C SER A 533 4.52 -2.86 3.62
N HIS A 534 4.27 -3.34 4.86
CA HIS A 534 4.36 -4.75 5.21
C HIS A 534 3.46 -5.64 4.34
N ARG A 535 2.25 -5.18 4.02
CA ARG A 535 1.35 -5.93 3.13
C ARG A 535 1.82 -5.98 1.70
N ILE A 536 2.35 -4.85 1.19
CA ILE A 536 2.94 -4.81 -0.14
C ILE A 536 4.09 -5.81 -0.23
N ASP A 537 4.99 -5.81 0.75
CA ASP A 537 6.13 -6.72 0.79
C ASP A 537 5.69 -8.17 0.90
N ALA A 538 4.74 -8.49 1.78
CA ALA A 538 4.17 -9.83 1.91
C ALA A 538 3.49 -10.32 0.62
N MET A 539 2.84 -9.43 -0.13
CA MET A 539 2.24 -9.79 -1.43
C MET A 539 3.27 -10.05 -2.52
N LEU A 540 4.38 -9.30 -2.52
CA LEU A 540 5.42 -9.40 -3.55
C LEU A 540 6.33 -10.60 -3.32
N SER A 541 6.69 -10.89 -2.09
CA SER A 541 7.73 -11.87 -1.76
C SER A 541 7.24 -13.05 -0.91
N GLY A 542 6.06 -12.93 -0.29
CA GLY A 542 5.59 -13.84 0.75
C GLY A 542 6.25 -13.59 2.11
N THR A 543 7.05 -12.53 2.25
CA THR A 543 7.66 -12.07 3.50
C THR A 543 7.34 -10.59 3.72
N GLN A 544 7.47 -10.13 4.97
CA GLN A 544 7.21 -8.73 5.30
C GLN A 544 8.44 -7.81 5.13
N ALA A 545 9.44 -8.26 4.40
CA ALA A 545 10.69 -7.56 4.14
C ALA A 545 10.86 -7.20 2.65
N ARG A 546 11.63 -6.16 2.38
CA ARG A 546 11.89 -5.65 1.02
C ARG A 546 12.70 -6.59 0.15
N ILE A 547 13.61 -7.36 0.78
CA ILE A 547 14.47 -8.35 0.12
C ILE A 547 14.10 -9.73 0.63
N ALA A 548 13.84 -10.67 -0.29
CA ALA A 548 13.61 -12.07 0.00
C ALA A 548 14.60 -12.92 -0.79
N ILE A 549 15.50 -13.57 -0.10
CA ILE A 549 16.43 -14.55 -0.67
C ILE A 549 15.80 -15.93 -0.44
N LYS A 550 15.25 -16.52 -1.48
CA LYS A 550 14.52 -17.79 -1.43
C LYS A 550 15.50 -18.92 -1.73
N LEU A 551 15.83 -19.71 -0.73
CA LEU A 551 16.65 -20.91 -0.86
C LEU A 551 15.76 -22.13 -1.04
N PHE A 552 15.91 -22.82 -2.15
CA PHE A 552 15.18 -24.04 -2.49
C PHE A 552 16.04 -25.28 -2.29
N GLY A 553 15.42 -26.36 -1.80
CA GLY A 553 16.08 -27.64 -1.59
C GLY A 553 15.13 -28.70 -1.02
N ASP A 554 15.63 -29.90 -0.82
CA ASP A 554 14.81 -31.02 -0.33
C ASP A 554 14.87 -31.20 1.19
N ASP A 555 16.01 -30.86 1.83
CA ASP A 555 16.23 -31.05 3.26
C ASP A 555 16.15 -29.70 4.00
N LEU A 556 15.16 -29.57 4.89
CA LEU A 556 14.90 -28.33 5.67
C LEU A 556 16.08 -27.99 6.60
N ASN A 557 16.68 -28.96 7.26
CA ASN A 557 17.79 -28.74 8.18
C ASN A 557 19.04 -28.25 7.44
N ARG A 558 19.31 -28.84 6.28
CA ARG A 558 20.41 -28.41 5.42
C ARG A 558 20.18 -27.02 4.86
N MET A 559 18.95 -26.72 4.42
CA MET A 559 18.57 -25.35 4.00
C MET A 559 18.74 -24.36 5.12
N PHE A 560 18.35 -24.70 6.36
CA PHE A 560 18.49 -23.81 7.52
C PHE A 560 19.96 -23.53 7.85
N MET A 561 20.82 -24.56 7.79
CA MET A 561 22.28 -24.36 7.96
C MET A 561 22.86 -23.44 6.88
N LEU A 562 22.50 -23.66 5.60
CA LEU A 562 22.92 -22.82 4.49
C LEU A 562 22.36 -21.39 4.64
N GLY A 563 21.10 -21.25 5.04
CA GLY A 563 20.48 -19.95 5.31
C GLY A 563 21.21 -19.15 6.40
N ASN A 564 21.62 -19.79 7.49
CA ASN A 564 22.43 -19.15 8.53
C ASN A 564 23.86 -18.82 8.05
N GLN A 565 24.47 -19.65 7.18
CA GLN A 565 25.72 -19.33 6.54
C GLN A 565 25.58 -18.08 5.65
N ILE A 566 24.53 -18.03 4.82
CA ILE A 566 24.21 -16.86 4.01
C ILE A 566 24.04 -15.63 4.91
N LYS A 567 23.19 -15.72 5.94
CA LYS A 567 22.98 -14.64 6.92
C LYS A 567 24.31 -14.10 7.47
N LYS A 568 25.19 -14.99 7.93
CA LYS A 568 26.51 -14.60 8.46
C LYS A 568 27.38 -13.88 7.43
N ASN A 569 27.37 -14.34 6.17
CA ASN A 569 28.21 -13.79 5.13
C ASN A 569 27.73 -12.41 4.62
N ILE A 570 26.41 -12.16 4.63
CA ILE A 570 25.84 -10.91 4.16
C ILE A 570 25.58 -9.89 5.28
N SER A 571 25.69 -10.28 6.56
CA SER A 571 25.45 -9.40 7.70
C SER A 571 26.40 -8.20 7.78
N ALA A 572 27.58 -8.29 7.16
CA ALA A 572 28.58 -7.24 7.11
C ALA A 572 28.42 -6.28 5.91
N ILE A 573 27.44 -6.53 5.04
CA ILE A 573 27.18 -5.65 3.89
C ILE A 573 26.52 -4.38 4.41
N ASP A 574 27.11 -3.25 4.07
CA ASP A 574 26.59 -1.93 4.43
C ASP A 574 25.20 -1.71 3.82
N GLY A 575 24.27 -1.20 4.63
CA GLY A 575 22.88 -1.00 4.24
C GLY A 575 21.93 -2.18 4.49
N VAL A 576 22.42 -3.39 4.83
CA VAL A 576 21.57 -4.53 5.20
C VAL A 576 21.14 -4.38 6.67
N VAL A 577 19.83 -4.36 6.91
CA VAL A 577 19.21 -4.30 8.24
C VAL A 577 18.10 -5.33 8.38
N ASP A 578 17.66 -5.59 9.62
CA ASP A 578 16.57 -6.52 9.95
C ASP A 578 16.74 -7.91 9.29
N LEU A 579 18.00 -8.38 9.21
CA LEU A 579 18.38 -9.61 8.53
C LEU A 579 17.93 -10.85 9.31
N ASN A 580 17.02 -11.62 8.74
CA ASN A 580 16.41 -12.76 9.37
C ASN A 580 16.46 -14.02 8.47
N VAL A 581 16.52 -15.19 9.07
CA VAL A 581 16.33 -16.49 8.40
C VAL A 581 15.06 -17.11 8.94
N GLU A 582 14.19 -17.59 8.07
CA GLU A 582 13.01 -18.35 8.45
C GLU A 582 13.40 -19.50 9.39
N GLN A 583 12.82 -19.48 10.58
CA GLN A 583 13.21 -20.41 11.65
C GLN A 583 12.70 -21.82 11.34
N GLN A 584 13.64 -22.74 11.15
CA GLN A 584 13.39 -24.16 10.92
C GLN A 584 13.90 -25.03 12.09
N ILE A 585 13.93 -24.43 13.29
CA ILE A 585 14.22 -25.18 14.50
C ILE A 585 13.09 -26.21 14.69
N GLU A 586 13.48 -27.46 14.84
CA GLU A 586 12.54 -28.53 15.06
C GLU A 586 11.75 -28.30 16.35
N ARG A 587 10.44 -28.35 16.23
CA ARG A 587 9.53 -28.17 17.37
C ARG A 587 9.47 -29.45 18.19
N PRO A 588 9.58 -29.40 19.54
CA PRO A 588 9.38 -30.56 20.39
C PRO A 588 7.97 -31.13 20.17
N GLN A 589 7.88 -32.42 20.00
CA GLN A 589 6.64 -33.17 19.83
C GLN A 589 6.61 -34.35 20.80
N LEU A 590 5.44 -34.64 21.32
CA LEU A 590 5.18 -35.90 22.04
C LEU A 590 4.51 -36.85 21.06
N LYS A 591 5.24 -37.88 20.60
CA LYS A 591 4.73 -38.87 19.67
C LYS A 591 4.20 -40.07 20.41
N ILE A 592 2.89 -40.35 20.29
CA ILE A 592 2.22 -41.48 20.85
C ILE A 592 1.97 -42.50 19.73
N THR A 593 2.70 -43.61 19.77
CA THR A 593 2.66 -44.64 18.71
C THR A 593 1.96 -45.88 19.24
N PRO A 594 0.83 -46.33 18.63
CA PRO A 594 0.12 -47.52 19.10
C PRO A 594 0.95 -48.79 18.89
N ARG A 595 0.96 -49.68 19.91
CA ARG A 595 1.49 -51.05 19.82
C ARG A 595 0.36 -51.94 19.33
N ARG A 596 0.28 -52.16 18.05
CA ARG A 596 -0.82 -52.87 17.37
C ARG A 596 -1.09 -54.26 17.93
N GLU A 597 -0.06 -54.96 18.36
CA GLU A 597 -0.15 -56.30 19.00
C GLU A 597 -0.86 -56.22 20.37
N MET A 598 -0.54 -55.17 21.13
CA MET A 598 -1.17 -54.94 22.44
C MET A 598 -2.61 -54.46 22.28
N LEU A 599 -2.89 -53.60 21.29
CA LEU A 599 -4.27 -53.18 20.99
C LEU A 599 -5.12 -54.44 20.64
N ALA A 600 -4.62 -55.31 19.77
CA ALA A 600 -5.30 -56.56 19.40
C ALA A 600 -5.51 -57.47 20.62
N ARG A 601 -4.50 -57.62 21.49
CA ARG A 601 -4.57 -58.42 22.69
C ARG A 601 -5.66 -57.94 23.69
N TYR A 602 -5.77 -56.60 23.84
CA TYR A 602 -6.74 -55.99 24.77
C TYR A 602 -8.09 -55.67 24.12
N GLY A 603 -8.29 -56.05 22.85
CA GLY A 603 -9.52 -55.84 22.09
C GLY A 603 -9.85 -54.38 21.82
N VAL A 604 -8.84 -53.51 21.70
CA VAL A 604 -9.01 -52.07 21.39
C VAL A 604 -8.78 -51.85 19.90
N SER A 605 -9.75 -51.28 19.23
CA SER A 605 -9.59 -50.88 17.82
C SER A 605 -8.71 -49.61 17.70
N LEU A 606 -8.13 -49.42 16.49
CA LEU A 606 -7.37 -48.19 16.22
C LEU A 606 -8.25 -46.92 16.31
N SER A 607 -9.54 -47.05 16.00
CA SER A 607 -10.50 -45.92 16.08
C SER A 607 -10.74 -45.51 17.55
N GLU A 608 -11.03 -46.48 18.42
CA GLU A 608 -11.20 -46.21 19.85
C GLU A 608 -9.93 -45.66 20.50
N PHE A 609 -8.76 -46.18 20.07
CA PHE A 609 -7.48 -45.62 20.51
C PHE A 609 -7.29 -44.17 20.09
N ALA A 610 -7.59 -43.80 18.84
CA ALA A 610 -7.49 -42.44 18.33
C ALA A 610 -8.48 -41.53 19.04
N GLU A 611 -9.74 -41.94 19.18
CA GLU A 611 -10.77 -41.19 19.91
C GLU A 611 -10.37 -40.92 21.36
N PHE A 612 -9.80 -41.92 22.05
CA PHE A 612 -9.29 -41.72 23.39
C PHE A 612 -8.20 -40.63 23.45
N ILE A 613 -7.25 -40.65 22.50
CA ILE A 613 -6.18 -39.64 22.45
C ILE A 613 -6.78 -38.25 22.21
N ASP A 614 -7.73 -38.14 21.28
CA ASP A 614 -8.36 -36.87 20.92
C ASP A 614 -9.13 -36.31 22.13
N VAL A 615 -9.97 -37.13 22.77
CA VAL A 615 -10.77 -36.69 23.95
C VAL A 615 -9.88 -36.40 25.15
N ALA A 616 -8.93 -37.28 25.46
CA ALA A 616 -8.11 -37.14 26.66
C ALA A 616 -7.19 -35.93 26.59
N LEU A 617 -6.57 -35.66 25.43
CA LEU A 617 -5.54 -34.64 25.29
C LEU A 617 -6.06 -33.32 24.68
N ALA A 618 -6.86 -33.37 23.62
CA ALA A 618 -7.40 -32.18 22.99
C ALA A 618 -8.74 -31.74 23.57
N GLY A 619 -9.57 -32.71 23.97
CA GLY A 619 -10.95 -32.51 24.36
C GLY A 619 -11.91 -32.58 23.16
N GLU A 620 -13.09 -33.12 23.37
CA GLU A 620 -14.13 -33.23 22.35
C GLU A 620 -15.31 -32.33 22.70
N VAL A 621 -15.75 -31.51 21.74
CA VAL A 621 -16.98 -30.73 21.82
C VAL A 621 -18.18 -31.67 21.57
N VAL A 622 -18.89 -32.04 22.58
CA VAL A 622 -19.99 -33.03 22.50
C VAL A 622 -21.36 -32.40 22.27
N SER A 623 -21.55 -31.15 22.69
CA SER A 623 -22.82 -30.42 22.54
C SER A 623 -22.57 -28.90 22.67
N GLN A 624 -23.64 -28.13 22.56
CA GLN A 624 -23.62 -26.67 22.74
C GLN A 624 -24.63 -26.26 23.80
N VAL A 625 -24.22 -25.39 24.72
CA VAL A 625 -25.04 -24.77 25.75
C VAL A 625 -25.53 -23.42 25.29
N TYR A 626 -26.85 -23.20 25.37
CA TYR A 626 -27.48 -21.96 24.89
C TYR A 626 -27.83 -21.05 26.06
N GLU A 627 -27.15 -19.93 26.20
CA GLU A 627 -27.44 -18.86 27.17
C GLU A 627 -28.18 -17.71 26.45
N GLY A 628 -29.49 -17.81 26.34
CA GLY A 628 -30.27 -16.87 25.54
C GLY A 628 -29.91 -16.95 24.04
N SER A 629 -29.33 -15.89 23.49
CA SER A 629 -28.84 -15.83 22.11
C SER A 629 -27.37 -16.24 21.92
N ARG A 630 -26.69 -16.59 23.02
CA ARG A 630 -25.27 -16.96 23.02
C ARG A 630 -25.12 -18.49 23.06
N THR A 631 -24.09 -18.99 22.39
CA THR A 631 -23.82 -20.44 22.30
C THR A 631 -22.40 -20.70 22.77
N PHE A 632 -22.25 -21.64 23.69
CA PHE A 632 -20.98 -22.06 24.26
C PHE A 632 -20.77 -23.56 24.07
N ASP A 633 -19.54 -23.96 23.77
CA ASP A 633 -19.20 -25.37 23.62
C ASP A 633 -19.32 -26.12 24.98
N LEU A 634 -19.84 -27.35 24.95
CA LEU A 634 -19.74 -28.30 26.02
C LEU A 634 -18.67 -29.32 25.67
N THR A 635 -17.53 -29.26 26.38
CA THR A 635 -16.32 -30.02 26.04
C THR A 635 -16.07 -31.08 27.11
N VAL A 636 -15.81 -32.33 26.68
CA VAL A 636 -15.34 -33.43 27.53
C VAL A 636 -13.83 -33.56 27.34
N LYS A 637 -13.08 -33.54 28.44
CA LYS A 637 -11.61 -33.75 28.43
C LYS A 637 -11.12 -34.28 29.77
N VAL A 638 -9.91 -34.82 29.80
CA VAL A 638 -9.27 -35.23 31.05
C VAL A 638 -8.75 -33.99 31.80
N LYS A 639 -8.71 -34.06 33.13
CA LYS A 639 -8.18 -32.99 34.01
C LYS A 639 -6.76 -32.62 33.58
N ASP A 640 -6.45 -31.31 33.59
CA ASP A 640 -5.13 -30.82 33.17
C ASP A 640 -3.98 -31.37 34.00
N ASP A 641 -4.19 -31.61 35.27
CA ASP A 641 -3.20 -32.21 36.18
C ASP A 641 -2.80 -33.64 35.78
N GLU A 642 -3.74 -34.44 35.22
CA GLU A 642 -3.50 -35.81 34.78
C GLU A 642 -2.74 -35.91 33.45
N ARG A 643 -2.66 -34.83 32.67
CA ARG A 643 -1.96 -34.77 31.38
C ARG A 643 -0.77 -33.82 31.36
N SER A 644 -0.29 -33.38 32.54
CA SER A 644 0.73 -32.34 32.66
C SER A 644 2.17 -32.79 32.32
N SER A 645 2.41 -34.10 32.13
CA SER A 645 3.71 -34.66 31.75
C SER A 645 3.55 -35.93 30.90
N ALA A 646 4.61 -36.32 30.17
CA ALA A 646 4.61 -37.56 29.37
C ALA A 646 4.39 -38.80 30.24
N ALA A 647 4.90 -38.81 31.47
CA ALA A 647 4.65 -39.93 32.44
C ALA A 647 3.18 -40.03 32.82
N LYS A 648 2.56 -38.91 33.18
CA LYS A 648 1.14 -38.87 33.56
C LYS A 648 0.24 -39.22 32.38
N ILE A 649 0.58 -38.80 31.15
CA ILE A 649 -0.11 -39.21 29.93
C ILE A 649 -0.01 -40.73 29.76
N GLY A 650 1.14 -41.34 30.07
CA GLY A 650 1.33 -42.77 30.02
C GLY A 650 0.48 -43.55 31.04
N ASP A 651 0.14 -42.93 32.14
CA ASP A 651 -0.66 -43.49 33.21
C ASP A 651 -2.19 -43.35 32.98
N LEU A 652 -2.61 -42.60 31.94
CA LEU A 652 -4.03 -42.44 31.60
C LEU A 652 -4.67 -43.80 31.33
N MET A 653 -5.83 -44.05 31.93
CA MET A 653 -6.54 -45.33 31.88
C MET A 653 -7.42 -45.42 30.63
N VAL A 654 -7.08 -46.34 29.72
CA VAL A 654 -7.82 -46.64 28.48
C VAL A 654 -8.79 -47.79 28.72
N ASP A 655 -10.00 -47.71 28.19
CA ASP A 655 -11.00 -48.72 28.20
C ASP A 655 -10.58 -49.90 27.32
N THR A 656 -10.70 -51.13 27.84
CA THR A 656 -10.45 -52.39 27.11
C THR A 656 -11.51 -53.44 27.45
N GLN A 657 -11.55 -54.52 26.71
CA GLN A 657 -12.48 -55.64 27.01
C GLN A 657 -12.21 -56.28 28.36
N ASP A 658 -10.99 -56.26 28.85
CA ASP A 658 -10.58 -56.84 30.14
C ASP A 658 -10.53 -55.79 31.28
N GLY A 659 -11.14 -54.61 31.09
CA GLY A 659 -11.12 -53.50 32.04
C GLY A 659 -10.24 -52.35 31.59
N LYS A 660 -9.81 -51.47 32.52
CA LYS A 660 -9.01 -50.30 32.18
C LYS A 660 -7.52 -50.57 32.37
N VAL A 661 -6.71 -50.27 31.36
CA VAL A 661 -5.25 -50.42 31.41
C VAL A 661 -4.55 -49.07 31.11
N PRO A 662 -3.35 -48.83 31.67
CA PRO A 662 -2.60 -47.60 31.35
C PRO A 662 -2.26 -47.53 29.87
N LEU A 663 -2.29 -46.27 29.31
CA LEU A 663 -1.96 -45.99 27.92
C LEU A 663 -0.53 -46.47 27.55
N SER A 664 0.40 -46.44 28.50
CA SER A 664 1.78 -46.94 28.33
C SER A 664 1.89 -48.44 27.97
N TYR A 665 0.85 -49.21 28.25
CA TYR A 665 0.76 -50.62 27.81
C TYR A 665 0.38 -50.72 26.33
N LEU A 666 -0.51 -49.82 25.89
CA LEU A 666 -1.09 -49.84 24.54
C LEU A 666 -0.28 -49.01 23.52
N ALA A 667 0.53 -48.09 24.00
CA ALA A 667 1.31 -47.19 23.13
C ALA A 667 2.72 -46.94 23.66
N GLU A 668 3.59 -46.56 22.77
CA GLU A 668 4.88 -46.01 23.09
C GLU A 668 4.83 -44.49 23.02
N ILE A 669 5.21 -43.83 24.11
CA ILE A 669 5.21 -42.38 24.25
C ILE A 669 6.67 -41.89 24.23
N LYS A 670 7.06 -41.16 23.16
CA LYS A 670 8.43 -40.68 22.99
C LYS A 670 8.44 -39.20 22.71
N SER A 671 9.39 -38.52 23.30
CA SER A 671 9.74 -37.18 22.85
C SER A 671 10.38 -37.31 21.45
N ALA A 672 9.89 -36.55 20.50
CA ALA A 672 10.33 -36.46 19.14
C ALA A 672 10.48 -34.98 18.75
N THR A 673 11.06 -34.74 17.61
CA THR A 673 11.13 -33.40 17.03
C THR A 673 10.55 -33.45 15.62
N GLY A 674 10.03 -32.33 15.17
CA GLY A 674 9.49 -32.22 13.81
C GLY A 674 9.50 -30.76 13.31
N PRO A 675 9.44 -30.58 12.00
CA PRO A 675 9.46 -29.23 11.43
C PRO A 675 8.28 -28.39 11.94
N ASN A 676 8.57 -27.11 12.22
CA ASN A 676 7.53 -26.18 12.63
C ASN A 676 6.58 -25.84 11.46
N THR A 677 7.18 -25.50 10.30
CA THR A 677 6.47 -25.14 9.07
C THR A 677 7.24 -25.64 7.87
N ILE A 678 6.56 -26.11 6.83
CA ILE A 678 7.16 -26.48 5.56
C ILE A 678 6.59 -25.59 4.48
N ASN A 679 7.32 -24.54 4.10
CA ASN A 679 6.94 -23.64 3.03
C ASN A 679 7.35 -24.21 1.66
N ARG A 680 6.44 -24.04 0.69
CA ARG A 680 6.67 -24.48 -0.70
C ARG A 680 6.28 -23.38 -1.68
N GLU A 681 7.04 -23.30 -2.75
CA GLU A 681 6.72 -22.48 -3.91
C GLU A 681 6.96 -23.33 -5.17
N ASN A 682 5.98 -23.34 -6.07
CA ASN A 682 6.03 -24.22 -7.27
C ASN A 682 6.36 -25.68 -6.94
N VAL A 683 5.73 -26.23 -5.90
CA VAL A 683 5.89 -27.58 -5.36
C VAL A 683 7.22 -27.83 -4.63
N LYS A 684 8.25 -27.03 -4.80
CA LYS A 684 9.56 -27.17 -4.14
C LYS A 684 9.53 -26.57 -2.73
N ARG A 685 10.22 -27.21 -1.80
CA ARG A 685 10.44 -26.68 -0.44
C ARG A 685 11.34 -25.46 -0.52
N LYS A 686 11.06 -24.46 0.30
CA LYS A 686 11.89 -23.26 0.41
C LYS A 686 12.07 -22.82 1.86
N ILE A 687 13.16 -22.12 2.09
CA ILE A 687 13.40 -21.27 3.26
C ILE A 687 13.71 -19.87 2.75
N VAL A 688 13.21 -18.86 3.46
CA VAL A 688 13.42 -17.46 3.08
C VAL A 688 14.39 -16.81 4.05
N ILE A 689 15.39 -16.12 3.52
CA ILE A 689 16.25 -15.19 4.22
C ILE A 689 15.73 -13.80 3.85
N SER A 690 15.22 -13.06 4.83
CA SER A 690 14.62 -11.74 4.66
C SER A 690 15.55 -10.65 5.15
N ALA A 691 15.57 -9.50 4.47
CA ALA A 691 16.32 -8.33 4.87
C ALA A 691 15.60 -7.04 4.47
N ASN A 692 15.86 -5.97 5.21
CA ASN A 692 15.49 -4.62 4.85
C ASN A 692 16.73 -3.81 4.45
N VAL A 693 16.52 -2.63 3.89
CA VAL A 693 17.58 -1.72 3.45
C VAL A 693 17.47 -0.40 4.19
N SER A 694 18.59 0.12 4.68
CA SER A 694 18.72 1.46 5.29
C SER A 694 19.91 2.19 4.69
N ASP A 695 19.76 3.48 4.43
CA ASP A 695 20.80 4.41 3.98
C ASP A 695 21.48 4.08 2.64
N ARG A 696 20.97 3.09 1.91
CA ARG A 696 21.41 2.71 0.56
C ARG A 696 20.21 2.36 -0.33
N ASP A 697 20.44 2.30 -1.63
CA ASP A 697 19.42 1.87 -2.58
C ASP A 697 19.28 0.34 -2.64
N LEU A 698 18.07 -0.10 -2.94
CA LEU A 698 17.70 -1.52 -2.95
C LEU A 698 18.54 -2.36 -3.91
N ARG A 699 18.79 -1.84 -5.13
CA ARG A 699 19.46 -2.60 -6.18
C ARG A 699 20.93 -2.85 -5.85
N SER A 700 21.67 -1.81 -5.42
CA SER A 700 23.09 -1.96 -5.06
C SER A 700 23.29 -2.94 -3.90
N VAL A 701 22.40 -2.92 -2.91
CA VAL A 701 22.45 -3.87 -1.79
C VAL A 701 22.18 -5.31 -2.26
N VAL A 702 21.17 -5.52 -3.13
CA VAL A 702 20.89 -6.86 -3.66
C VAL A 702 22.02 -7.37 -4.56
N ASP A 703 22.64 -6.50 -5.36
CA ASP A 703 23.78 -6.87 -6.20
C ASP A 703 24.99 -7.27 -5.34
N ASP A 704 25.32 -6.49 -4.27
CA ASP A 704 26.38 -6.86 -3.30
C ASP A 704 26.06 -8.18 -2.57
N ILE A 705 24.79 -8.40 -2.20
CA ILE A 705 24.35 -9.67 -1.59
C ILE A 705 24.58 -10.82 -2.55
N ARG A 706 24.19 -10.67 -3.82
CA ARG A 706 24.36 -11.71 -4.85
C ARG A 706 25.83 -12.04 -5.06
N GLU A 707 26.66 -11.04 -5.29
CA GLU A 707 28.11 -11.22 -5.44
C GLU A 707 28.72 -11.93 -4.23
N ARG A 708 28.39 -11.51 -3.03
CA ARG A 708 28.88 -12.12 -1.78
C ARG A 708 28.43 -13.58 -1.63
N ILE A 709 27.18 -13.90 -1.97
CA ILE A 709 26.67 -15.28 -1.91
C ILE A 709 27.37 -16.15 -2.96
N ASP A 710 27.51 -15.66 -4.19
CA ASP A 710 28.13 -16.41 -5.29
C ASP A 710 29.62 -16.71 -4.99
N GLU A 711 30.32 -15.79 -4.30
CA GLU A 711 31.73 -15.97 -3.88
C GLU A 711 31.90 -16.90 -2.67
N THR A 712 30.94 -16.92 -1.73
CA THR A 712 31.18 -17.51 -0.39
C THR A 712 30.32 -18.73 -0.08
N VAL A 713 29.27 -19.02 -0.87
CA VAL A 713 28.34 -20.13 -0.61
C VAL A 713 28.37 -21.13 -1.76
N VAL A 714 28.78 -22.35 -1.44
CA VAL A 714 28.68 -23.45 -2.40
C VAL A 714 27.38 -24.20 -2.16
N LEU A 715 26.48 -24.11 -3.13
CA LEU A 715 25.20 -24.81 -3.07
C LEU A 715 25.39 -26.30 -3.48
N PRO A 716 24.79 -27.22 -2.73
CA PRO A 716 24.74 -28.62 -3.12
C PRO A 716 23.90 -28.84 -4.38
N GLU A 717 24.06 -30.00 -5.02
CA GLU A 717 23.25 -30.38 -6.17
C GLU A 717 21.76 -30.43 -5.80
N GLY A 718 20.90 -29.84 -6.64
CA GLY A 718 19.47 -29.69 -6.40
C GLY A 718 19.06 -28.49 -5.57
N TYR A 719 20.01 -27.74 -5.03
CA TYR A 719 19.74 -26.47 -4.29
C TYR A 719 20.00 -25.27 -5.18
N PHE A 720 19.13 -24.26 -5.08
CA PHE A 720 19.30 -23.00 -5.81
C PHE A 720 18.67 -21.83 -5.05
N ILE A 721 19.08 -20.62 -5.42
CA ILE A 721 18.62 -19.38 -4.81
C ILE A 721 17.87 -18.55 -5.86
N GLU A 722 16.73 -18.01 -5.45
CA GLU A 722 16.00 -16.97 -6.20
C GLU A 722 15.91 -15.69 -5.35
N TYR A 723 16.11 -14.56 -6.00
CA TYR A 723 16.01 -13.25 -5.37
C TYR A 723 14.68 -12.62 -5.70
N GLY A 724 13.83 -12.41 -4.70
CA GLY A 724 12.49 -11.85 -4.82
C GLY A 724 12.28 -10.60 -3.96
N GLY A 725 11.05 -10.13 -3.92
CA GLY A 725 10.65 -8.95 -3.20
C GLY A 725 10.54 -7.72 -4.09
N GLN A 726 10.72 -6.54 -3.51
CA GLN A 726 10.61 -5.26 -4.24
C GLN A 726 11.62 -5.16 -5.40
N PHE A 727 12.77 -5.82 -5.28
CA PHE A 727 13.80 -5.84 -6.33
C PHE A 727 13.30 -6.46 -7.64
N GLU A 728 12.60 -7.59 -7.56
CA GLU A 728 12.04 -8.28 -8.73
C GLU A 728 10.99 -7.42 -9.42
N SER A 729 10.11 -6.80 -8.64
CA SER A 729 9.06 -5.91 -9.15
C SER A 729 9.67 -4.65 -9.79
N GLU A 730 10.71 -4.05 -9.17
CA GLU A 730 11.43 -2.91 -9.75
C GLU A 730 12.03 -3.28 -11.12
N ALA A 731 12.72 -4.41 -11.20
CA ALA A 731 13.37 -4.87 -12.44
C ALA A 731 12.35 -5.13 -13.56
N ALA A 732 11.22 -5.78 -13.23
CA ALA A 732 10.15 -6.07 -14.18
C ALA A 732 9.46 -4.78 -14.67
N ALA A 733 9.10 -3.88 -13.75
CA ALA A 733 8.47 -2.60 -14.06
C ALA A 733 9.39 -1.69 -14.89
N SER A 734 10.67 -1.55 -14.50
CA SER A 734 11.67 -0.76 -15.22
C SER A 734 11.88 -1.28 -16.64
N ARG A 735 11.95 -2.61 -16.83
CA ARG A 735 12.05 -3.22 -18.17
C ARG A 735 10.83 -2.89 -19.02
N THR A 736 9.62 -3.09 -18.49
CA THR A 736 8.36 -2.83 -19.20
C THR A 736 8.27 -1.36 -19.59
N LEU A 737 8.49 -0.44 -18.63
CA LEU A 737 8.46 1.00 -18.89
C LEU A 737 9.49 1.41 -19.95
N SER A 738 10.71 0.88 -19.89
CA SER A 738 11.77 1.20 -20.87
C SER A 738 11.38 0.76 -22.28
N PHE A 739 10.90 -0.48 -22.46
CA PHE A 739 10.50 -0.98 -23.79
C PHE A 739 9.30 -0.21 -24.36
N VAL A 740 8.25 -0.02 -23.57
CA VAL A 740 7.03 0.66 -24.06
C VAL A 740 7.28 2.16 -24.23
N SER A 741 8.15 2.78 -23.41
CA SER A 741 8.55 4.18 -23.62
C SER A 741 9.30 4.38 -24.93
N LEU A 742 10.18 3.45 -25.31
CA LEU A 742 10.86 3.51 -26.61
C LEU A 742 9.85 3.44 -27.78
N PHE A 743 8.84 2.57 -27.67
CA PHE A 743 7.75 2.51 -28.64
C PHE A 743 6.91 3.80 -28.64
N SER A 744 6.59 4.37 -27.49
CA SER A 744 5.88 5.65 -27.39
C SER A 744 6.68 6.80 -28.04
N LEU A 745 8.00 6.83 -27.84
CA LEU A 745 8.87 7.81 -28.51
C LEU A 745 8.84 7.67 -30.04
N LEU A 746 8.78 6.44 -30.55
CA LEU A 746 8.60 6.21 -31.98
C LEU A 746 7.26 6.79 -32.48
N VAL A 747 6.17 6.56 -31.74
CA VAL A 747 4.85 7.11 -32.08
C VAL A 747 4.89 8.64 -32.03
N VAL A 748 5.50 9.23 -31.03
CA VAL A 748 5.70 10.70 -30.93
C VAL A 748 6.49 11.22 -32.13
N PHE A 749 7.56 10.53 -32.54
CA PHE A 749 8.32 10.89 -33.74
C PHE A 749 7.44 10.85 -35.00
N LEU A 750 6.60 9.83 -35.16
CA LEU A 750 5.68 9.70 -36.28
C LEU A 750 4.63 10.81 -36.29
N LEU A 751 4.10 11.20 -35.13
CA LEU A 751 3.17 12.33 -35.01
C LEU A 751 3.84 13.65 -35.42
N LEU A 752 5.07 13.91 -34.96
CA LEU A 752 5.87 15.07 -35.34
C LEU A 752 6.15 15.05 -36.85
N TYR A 753 6.55 13.90 -37.40
CA TYR A 753 6.79 13.76 -38.82
C TYR A 753 5.52 14.02 -39.65
N ASN A 754 4.36 13.53 -39.20
CA ASN A 754 3.09 13.81 -39.88
C ASN A 754 2.76 15.31 -39.88
N GLN A 755 3.09 16.04 -38.82
CA GLN A 755 2.84 17.49 -38.71
C GLN A 755 3.79 18.30 -39.54
N PHE A 756 5.10 18.02 -39.47
CA PHE A 756 6.14 18.85 -40.10
C PHE A 756 6.59 18.33 -41.46
N ARG A 757 6.24 17.11 -41.84
CA ARG A 757 6.66 16.43 -43.08
C ARG A 757 8.19 16.48 -43.33
N SER A 758 8.95 16.54 -42.23
CA SER A 758 10.40 16.65 -42.24
C SER A 758 11.05 15.90 -41.10
N VAL A 759 11.87 14.89 -41.42
CA VAL A 759 12.64 14.11 -40.44
C VAL A 759 13.57 15.01 -39.61
N SER A 760 14.22 15.98 -40.29
CA SER A 760 15.17 16.86 -39.61
C SER A 760 14.50 17.76 -38.58
N GLN A 761 13.33 18.35 -38.92
CA GLN A 761 12.59 19.20 -37.98
C GLN A 761 12.04 18.37 -36.80
N SER A 762 11.50 17.19 -37.08
CA SER A 762 11.05 16.25 -36.01
C SER A 762 12.20 15.88 -35.07
N ALA A 763 13.40 15.64 -35.62
CA ALA A 763 14.58 15.32 -34.79
C ALA A 763 15.02 16.50 -33.92
N VAL A 764 14.96 17.77 -34.45
CA VAL A 764 15.26 18.96 -33.66
C VAL A 764 14.31 19.13 -32.48
N ILE A 765 13.02 18.83 -32.70
CA ILE A 765 12.03 18.89 -31.61
C ILE A 765 12.32 17.82 -30.55
N LEU A 766 12.65 16.60 -30.98
CA LEU A 766 13.03 15.52 -30.06
C LEU A 766 14.35 15.78 -29.30
N LEU A 767 15.19 16.69 -29.75
CA LEU A 767 16.39 17.13 -29.04
C LEU A 767 16.05 17.70 -27.65
N ASN A 768 14.82 18.17 -27.44
CA ASN A 768 14.36 18.60 -26.11
C ASN A 768 14.36 17.49 -25.07
N LEU A 769 14.26 16.22 -25.46
CA LEU A 769 14.25 15.10 -24.53
C LEU A 769 15.58 14.96 -23.77
N PRO A 770 16.76 14.86 -24.44
CA PRO A 770 18.03 14.85 -23.72
C PRO A 770 18.29 16.13 -22.92
N LEU A 771 17.79 17.29 -23.38
CA LEU A 771 17.92 18.53 -22.62
C LEU A 771 17.11 18.51 -21.32
N ALA A 772 15.93 17.92 -21.36
CA ALA A 772 15.09 17.73 -20.18
C ALA A 772 15.65 16.68 -19.19
N LEU A 773 16.24 15.59 -19.72
CA LEU A 773 16.88 14.58 -18.88
C LEU A 773 17.97 15.15 -17.98
N ILE A 774 18.74 16.12 -18.44
CA ILE A 774 19.82 16.75 -17.68
C ILE A 774 19.32 17.23 -16.32
N GLY A 775 18.27 18.03 -16.30
CA GLY A 775 17.77 18.59 -15.04
C GLY A 775 17.06 17.59 -14.15
N GLY A 776 16.30 16.66 -14.76
CA GLY A 776 15.65 15.60 -14.01
C GLY A 776 16.65 14.69 -13.31
N VAL A 777 17.78 14.36 -13.94
CA VAL A 777 18.83 13.54 -13.33
C VAL A 777 19.55 14.30 -12.21
N PHE A 778 19.94 15.55 -12.44
CA PHE A 778 20.64 16.32 -11.42
C PHE A 778 19.78 16.59 -10.18
N ILE A 779 18.48 16.90 -10.34
CA ILE A 779 17.62 17.14 -9.19
C ILE A 779 17.46 15.86 -8.35
N LEU A 780 17.34 14.68 -8.97
CA LEU A 780 17.33 13.42 -8.24
C LEU A 780 18.65 13.20 -7.49
N ARG A 781 19.80 13.49 -8.10
CA ARG A 781 21.12 13.34 -7.46
C ARG A 781 21.25 14.21 -6.21
N PHE A 782 20.72 15.43 -6.24
CA PHE A 782 20.81 16.37 -5.13
C PHE A 782 19.68 16.23 -4.09
N THR A 783 18.65 15.41 -4.36
CA THR A 783 17.51 15.23 -3.45
C THR A 783 17.40 13.82 -2.92
N THR A 784 16.97 12.87 -3.74
CA THR A 784 16.71 11.48 -3.32
C THR A 784 17.91 10.54 -3.49
N GLY A 785 18.83 10.84 -4.39
CA GLY A 785 19.98 9.97 -4.73
C GLY A 785 19.61 8.70 -5.49
N GLU A 786 18.35 8.45 -5.76
CA GLU A 786 17.83 7.21 -6.38
C GLU A 786 16.75 7.48 -7.44
N ILE A 787 16.58 6.50 -8.34
CA ILE A 787 15.54 6.48 -9.36
C ILE A 787 14.49 5.44 -8.93
N SER A 788 13.32 5.92 -8.55
CA SER A 788 12.14 5.08 -8.26
C SER A 788 11.24 4.94 -9.49
N ILE A 789 10.30 3.98 -9.47
CA ILE A 789 9.29 3.85 -10.56
C ILE A 789 8.51 5.16 -10.77
N PRO A 790 8.04 5.88 -9.73
CA PRO A 790 7.46 7.21 -9.90
C PRO A 790 8.39 8.22 -10.57
N ALA A 791 9.70 8.22 -10.27
CA ALA A 791 10.66 9.11 -10.94
C ALA A 791 10.74 8.81 -12.45
N ILE A 792 10.73 7.54 -12.86
CA ILE A 792 10.68 7.13 -14.27
C ILE A 792 9.42 7.70 -14.96
N ILE A 793 8.27 7.62 -14.29
CA ILE A 793 7.02 8.20 -14.80
C ILE A 793 7.14 9.72 -14.90
N GLY A 794 7.85 10.36 -13.97
CA GLY A 794 8.20 11.78 -14.05
C GLY A 794 8.99 12.13 -15.33
N PHE A 795 9.98 11.31 -15.71
CA PHE A 795 10.70 11.48 -16.98
C PHE A 795 9.79 11.30 -18.21
N ILE A 796 8.92 10.30 -18.19
CA ILE A 796 7.95 10.05 -19.26
C ILE A 796 7.01 11.25 -19.44
N SER A 797 6.49 11.79 -18.35
CA SER A 797 5.65 13.00 -18.34
C SER A 797 6.41 14.23 -18.87
N LEU A 798 7.64 14.41 -18.39
CA LEU A 798 8.52 15.50 -18.80
C LEU A 798 8.82 15.49 -20.31
N PHE A 799 8.95 14.30 -20.92
CA PHE A 799 9.17 14.16 -22.35
C PHE A 799 8.02 14.75 -23.17
N GLY A 800 6.79 14.50 -22.78
CA GLY A 800 5.61 15.07 -23.44
C GLY A 800 5.60 16.60 -23.36
N ILE A 801 5.83 17.14 -22.15
CA ILE A 801 5.79 18.59 -21.89
C ILE A 801 6.95 19.31 -22.62
N ALA A 802 8.17 18.77 -22.57
CA ALA A 802 9.34 19.36 -23.23
C ALA A 802 9.21 19.39 -24.77
N THR A 803 8.64 18.33 -25.35
CA THR A 803 8.42 18.24 -26.80
C THR A 803 7.46 19.33 -27.30
N ARG A 804 6.43 19.68 -26.50
CA ARG A 804 5.48 20.75 -26.84
C ARG A 804 6.16 22.10 -27.05
N ASN A 805 7.05 22.50 -26.18
CA ASN A 805 7.75 23.80 -26.27
C ASN A 805 8.59 23.89 -27.55
N GLY A 806 9.31 22.82 -27.88
CA GLY A 806 10.08 22.75 -29.15
C GLY A 806 9.20 22.78 -30.40
N MET A 807 8.06 22.08 -30.34
CA MET A 807 7.10 22.06 -31.45
C MET A 807 6.51 23.44 -31.74
N LEU A 808 6.10 24.18 -30.70
CA LEU A 808 5.55 25.54 -30.84
C LEU A 808 6.57 26.50 -31.43
N LEU A 809 7.85 26.38 -31.03
CA LEU A 809 8.94 27.24 -31.54
C LEU A 809 9.24 26.97 -33.02
N VAL A 810 9.41 25.69 -33.37
CA VAL A 810 9.72 25.29 -34.76
C VAL A 810 8.54 25.59 -35.70
N SER A 811 7.29 25.39 -35.24
CA SER A 811 6.09 25.75 -36.00
C SER A 811 6.07 27.25 -36.33
N HIS A 812 6.38 28.10 -35.37
CA HIS A 812 6.43 29.55 -35.56
C HIS A 812 7.54 29.98 -36.53
N TYR A 813 8.72 29.34 -36.45
CA TYR A 813 9.78 29.59 -37.43
C TYR A 813 9.35 29.25 -38.87
N ASN A 814 8.66 28.13 -39.06
CA ASN A 814 8.16 27.72 -40.38
C ASN A 814 7.13 28.72 -40.92
N THR A 815 6.25 29.25 -40.09
CA THR A 815 5.28 30.28 -40.46
C THR A 815 6.00 31.54 -40.92
N MET A 816 6.94 32.05 -40.14
CA MET A 816 7.70 33.25 -40.48
C MET A 816 8.55 33.10 -41.77
N LEU A 817 9.14 31.91 -41.98
CA LEU A 817 9.86 31.62 -43.24
C LEU A 817 8.90 31.58 -44.45
N SER A 818 7.67 31.07 -44.30
CA SER A 818 6.66 31.05 -45.35
C SER A 818 6.14 32.45 -45.71
N GLU A 819 6.23 33.39 -44.76
CA GLU A 819 5.92 34.82 -44.96
C GLU A 819 7.04 35.59 -45.65
N GLY A 820 8.18 34.93 -45.96
CA GLY A 820 9.28 35.54 -46.71
C GLY A 820 10.35 36.25 -45.87
N ASN A 821 10.37 36.04 -44.54
CA ASN A 821 11.39 36.60 -43.67
C ASN A 821 12.75 35.90 -43.86
N SER A 822 13.86 36.64 -43.65
CA SER A 822 15.19 36.04 -43.67
C SER A 822 15.38 35.01 -42.57
N LEU A 823 16.26 34.03 -42.77
CA LEU A 823 16.52 33.00 -41.76
C LEU A 823 17.00 33.60 -40.42
N HIS A 824 17.85 34.60 -40.46
CA HIS A 824 18.37 35.30 -39.31
C HIS A 824 17.24 36.04 -38.54
N ASP A 825 16.43 36.82 -39.28
CA ASP A 825 15.31 37.53 -38.68
C ASP A 825 14.25 36.57 -38.14
N THR A 826 13.96 35.48 -38.83
CA THR A 826 13.04 34.42 -38.38
C THR A 826 13.47 33.84 -37.05
N ILE A 827 14.75 33.48 -36.89
CA ILE A 827 15.21 32.89 -35.63
C ILE A 827 15.25 33.94 -34.54
N LEU A 828 15.77 35.13 -34.77
CA LEU A 828 15.88 36.16 -33.75
C LEU A 828 14.50 36.66 -33.30
N ARG A 829 13.67 37.14 -34.25
CA ARG A 829 12.34 37.65 -33.93
C ARG A 829 11.39 36.56 -33.48
N GLY A 830 11.39 35.39 -34.13
CA GLY A 830 10.54 34.27 -33.77
C GLY A 830 10.83 33.72 -32.38
N SER A 831 12.12 33.69 -31.97
CA SER A 831 12.48 33.32 -30.59
C SER A 831 12.03 34.39 -29.59
N LEU A 832 12.18 35.68 -29.90
CA LEU A 832 11.71 36.78 -29.04
C LEU A 832 10.17 36.77 -28.88
N ASP A 833 9.45 36.46 -29.94
CA ASP A 833 7.99 36.39 -29.93
C ASP A 833 7.45 35.23 -29.07
N ARG A 834 8.15 34.09 -29.08
CA ARG A 834 7.76 32.91 -28.31
C ARG A 834 8.39 32.83 -26.91
N LEU A 835 9.25 33.77 -26.53
CA LEU A 835 9.93 33.78 -25.25
C LEU A 835 8.93 33.82 -24.08
N ASN A 836 7.95 34.73 -24.11
CA ASN A 836 6.98 34.90 -23.03
C ASN A 836 6.07 33.68 -22.85
N PRO A 837 5.42 33.13 -23.90
CA PRO A 837 4.64 31.91 -23.76
C PRO A 837 5.43 30.75 -23.15
N ILE A 838 6.65 30.51 -23.69
CA ILE A 838 7.50 29.40 -23.23
C ILE A 838 7.92 29.60 -21.77
N LEU A 839 8.32 30.81 -21.37
CA LEU A 839 8.67 31.07 -19.97
C LEU A 839 7.47 30.99 -19.05
N MET A 840 6.31 31.53 -19.47
CA MET A 840 5.08 31.44 -18.67
C MET A 840 4.68 29.99 -18.43
N THR A 841 4.57 29.18 -19.46
CA THR A 841 4.17 27.77 -19.34
C THR A 841 5.18 26.97 -18.52
N ALA A 842 6.47 27.20 -18.72
CA ALA A 842 7.49 26.50 -17.95
C ALA A 842 7.47 26.90 -16.47
N LEU A 843 7.31 28.20 -16.16
CA LEU A 843 7.27 28.68 -14.78
C LEU A 843 5.96 28.32 -14.08
N THR A 844 4.82 28.39 -14.76
CA THR A 844 3.54 27.94 -14.18
C THR A 844 3.60 26.46 -13.81
N SER A 845 4.08 25.63 -14.73
CA SER A 845 4.22 24.19 -14.48
C SER A 845 5.26 23.87 -13.41
N ALA A 846 6.41 24.54 -13.41
CA ALA A 846 7.48 24.32 -12.45
C ALA A 846 7.06 24.75 -11.03
N LEU A 847 6.55 25.99 -10.88
CA LEU A 847 6.18 26.53 -9.57
C LEU A 847 4.95 25.85 -8.98
N ALA A 848 4.00 25.41 -9.82
CA ALA A 848 2.86 24.63 -9.38
C ALA A 848 3.25 23.29 -8.73
N LEU A 849 4.40 22.72 -9.11
CA LEU A 849 4.89 21.46 -8.59
C LEU A 849 5.78 21.59 -7.34
N ILE A 850 6.19 22.81 -6.97
CA ILE A 850 7.04 23.03 -5.79
C ILE A 850 6.45 22.45 -4.50
N PRO A 851 5.16 22.68 -4.15
CA PRO A 851 4.59 22.11 -2.93
C PRO A 851 4.65 20.59 -2.89
N LEU A 852 4.38 19.95 -4.02
CA LEU A 852 4.49 18.49 -4.18
C LEU A 852 5.94 17.99 -4.10
N ALA A 853 6.87 18.69 -4.71
CA ALA A 853 8.29 18.32 -4.72
C ALA A 853 8.91 18.42 -3.33
N LEU A 854 8.53 19.43 -2.54
CA LEU A 854 9.02 19.64 -1.17
C LEU A 854 8.28 18.80 -0.13
N GLY A 855 7.02 18.45 -0.37
CA GLY A 855 6.16 17.71 0.55
C GLY A 855 6.33 16.19 0.50
N GLY A 856 7.50 15.66 0.14
CA GLY A 856 7.71 14.21 -0.06
C GLY A 856 7.56 13.35 1.19
N ASP A 857 7.77 13.92 2.36
CA ASP A 857 7.65 13.23 3.66
C ASP A 857 6.21 13.27 4.22
N LEU A 858 5.31 14.00 3.55
CA LEU A 858 3.92 14.10 3.98
C LEU A 858 3.11 12.93 3.46
N PRO A 859 2.21 12.33 4.30
CA PRO A 859 1.32 11.27 3.87
C PRO A 859 0.58 11.58 2.57
N GLY A 860 0.65 10.68 1.61
CA GLY A 860 -0.02 10.78 0.31
C GLY A 860 0.76 11.48 -0.80
N ASN A 861 1.86 12.17 -0.48
CA ASN A 861 2.72 12.84 -1.48
C ASN A 861 3.96 12.03 -1.87
N GLU A 862 4.20 10.88 -1.22
CA GLU A 862 5.44 10.10 -1.38
C GLU A 862 5.67 9.66 -2.82
N ILE A 863 4.61 9.23 -3.51
CA ILE A 863 4.68 8.77 -4.91
C ILE A 863 4.79 9.95 -5.86
N GLN A 864 4.09 11.06 -5.57
CA GLN A 864 4.04 12.23 -6.43
C GLN A 864 5.30 13.09 -6.34
N SER A 865 5.97 13.12 -5.18
CA SER A 865 7.14 13.98 -4.96
C SER A 865 8.33 13.65 -5.87
N PRO A 866 8.77 12.39 -6.06
CA PRO A 866 9.82 12.06 -7.02
C PRO A 866 9.47 12.45 -8.46
N MET A 867 8.20 12.26 -8.86
CA MET A 867 7.72 12.69 -10.19
C MET A 867 7.79 14.21 -10.33
N ALA A 868 7.29 14.95 -9.33
CA ALA A 868 7.30 16.40 -9.31
C ALA A 868 8.74 16.96 -9.35
N LYS A 869 9.67 16.37 -8.60
CA LYS A 869 11.10 16.73 -8.61
C LYS A 869 11.70 16.59 -10.00
N VAL A 870 11.49 15.44 -10.66
CA VAL A 870 11.98 15.19 -12.02
C VAL A 870 11.41 16.19 -13.02
N ILE A 871 10.09 16.42 -12.98
CA ILE A 871 9.44 17.37 -13.89
C ILE A 871 9.94 18.78 -13.63
N LEU A 872 10.04 19.21 -12.37
CA LEU A 872 10.55 20.52 -11.99
C LEU A 872 11.98 20.77 -12.52
N GLY A 873 12.92 19.87 -12.21
CA GLY A 873 14.31 19.98 -12.64
C GLY A 873 14.44 19.94 -14.16
N GLY A 874 13.72 19.03 -14.80
CA GLY A 874 13.74 18.88 -16.24
C GLY A 874 13.11 20.06 -16.99
N LEU A 875 12.02 20.64 -16.49
CA LEU A 875 11.41 21.85 -17.09
C LEU A 875 12.36 23.06 -17.03
N ILE A 876 13.02 23.28 -15.90
CA ILE A 876 13.97 24.38 -15.75
C ILE A 876 15.10 24.26 -16.79
N THR A 877 15.73 23.09 -16.85
CA THR A 877 16.86 22.90 -17.79
C THR A 877 16.42 22.83 -19.24
N SER A 878 15.34 22.14 -19.56
CA SER A 878 14.83 22.07 -20.95
C SER A 878 14.42 23.43 -21.46
N THR A 879 13.78 24.27 -20.66
CA THR A 879 13.34 25.61 -21.05
C THR A 879 14.53 26.50 -21.32
N PHE A 880 15.52 26.49 -20.40
CA PHE A 880 16.73 27.31 -20.58
C PHE A 880 17.55 26.85 -21.78
N LEU A 881 17.80 25.54 -21.91
CA LEU A 881 18.61 25.02 -23.01
C LEU A 881 17.86 25.10 -24.36
N ASN A 882 16.54 24.85 -24.37
CA ASN A 882 15.71 24.99 -25.57
C ASN A 882 15.76 26.38 -26.14
N ALA A 883 15.76 27.41 -25.29
CA ALA A 883 15.85 28.80 -25.74
C ALA A 883 17.11 29.11 -26.52
N PHE A 884 18.20 28.36 -26.38
CA PHE A 884 19.46 28.58 -27.10
C PHE A 884 19.80 27.45 -28.07
N VAL A 885 19.61 26.18 -27.68
CA VAL A 885 20.04 25.03 -28.49
C VAL A 885 19.18 24.84 -29.72
N VAL A 886 17.86 24.91 -29.59
CA VAL A 886 16.94 24.71 -30.73
C VAL A 886 17.12 25.78 -31.82
N PRO A 887 17.20 27.10 -31.51
CA PRO A 887 17.53 28.13 -32.48
C PRO A 887 18.85 27.89 -33.19
N VAL A 888 19.90 27.51 -32.45
CA VAL A 888 21.24 27.25 -33.03
C VAL A 888 21.20 26.04 -33.97
N VAL A 889 20.57 24.94 -33.58
CA VAL A 889 20.48 23.74 -34.43
C VAL A 889 19.59 23.98 -35.64
N TYR A 890 18.45 24.68 -35.48
CA TYR A 890 17.57 25.04 -36.57
C TYR A 890 18.28 25.93 -37.59
N TRP A 891 19.12 26.90 -37.15
CA TRP A 891 19.93 27.74 -38.01
C TRP A 891 20.96 26.93 -38.79
N ILE A 892 21.69 26.01 -38.15
CA ILE A 892 22.69 25.16 -38.82
C ILE A 892 22.04 24.31 -39.91
N MET A 893 20.83 23.78 -39.67
CA MET A 893 20.12 22.94 -40.63
C MET A 893 19.64 23.72 -41.88
N ASN A 894 19.11 24.92 -41.70
CA ASN A 894 18.49 25.67 -42.79
C ASN A 894 19.45 26.58 -43.53
N ARG A 895 20.64 26.92 -42.96
CA ARG A 895 21.68 27.73 -43.64
C ARG A 895 22.13 27.14 -44.98
N LYS A 896 22.17 25.82 -45.12
CA LYS A 896 22.52 25.14 -46.36
C LYS A 896 21.46 25.31 -47.47
N LYS A 897 20.21 25.62 -47.12
CA LYS A 897 19.10 25.86 -48.06
C LYS A 897 19.08 27.29 -48.60
N GLU A 898 19.56 28.27 -47.82
CA GLU A 898 19.64 29.69 -48.22
C GLU A 898 20.78 29.96 -49.20
N ASN A 899 21.85 29.10 -49.17
CA ASN A 899 22.98 29.18 -50.10
C ASN A 899 22.79 28.33 -51.39
N ARG A 900 21.63 27.70 -51.59
CA ARG A 900 21.20 27.07 -52.82
C ARG A 900 20.02 27.83 -53.43
#